data_759ed58661af1455b8fcf148004104b9
#
_entry.id   759ed58661af1455b8fcf148004104b9
#
_cell.length_a   1.000
_cell.length_b   1.000
_cell.length_c   1.000
_cell.angle_alpha   90.00
_cell.angle_beta   90.00
_cell.angle_gamma   90.00
#
_symmetry.space_group_name_H-M   'P 1'
#
loop_
_entity.id
_entity.type
_entity.pdbx_description
1 polymer ?
#
loop_
_entity_poly.entity_id
_entity_poly.type
_entity_poly.pdbx_seq_one_letter_code
_entity_poly.pdbx_strand_id
1 'polypeptide(L)'
;MSIQVALAGNPNCGKTTLFNGLTGATQYVGNWPGVTVEKKEGKYKEDKDIKITDLPGIYSLSPYTLEEVVSREFLLNGNVDVVLNIIDGSNLERNLFLTTQILELGIPTVVAINMLDVIEKRKDTIDYKKLSKELGCPVLPISALKNTGIKELMAEVKKAAGTKFSAKNIYAGKVLNALNTIETSLPSNIEADRRFFYAVKLFERDDKIEAAIKSKADADVIEAVEKSMDDDSESIITDARYTYITSVIKDCYKKGSKEVLTTSDKIDRIVTNRVLALPIFALVMWFVYYISVTTVGTIVTDWTNDVLFGEIIPPAVDSFLTSIQCADWLHGLIVDGIIGGVGAVIGFVPQMLVLFFFLAILEDCGYMARVAFIMDRIFRKFGLSGKSFIPMLIGTGCGVPAVMASRTIESDRDRKMTIMTTTFIPCGAKMPIIGLIAGAIFHGASWVAPSAYFVGMAAVIISGIMLKKTKLFAGDPAPFVMEMPAYHTPRAVNVLRSMWERGSSFIKKAGTIILLSTIVLWFLQGFGWEKGAFGMVDDIDHSILSSIGQTFAWIFSPLGWGDWKAAVASVTGLIAKENVVATFGQLYGFAEVAEEGNEFWGQLSASFTPLAAYSFMVFNLLCAPCFAAMGAIKREMNNTKWFWIAIGYQCGFAYVCSLIVYQLGSLFNGGSFGFGTIVGFILLIGLIYLLVRPSKESETAEVEFAVK
;
A
#
# COMPACT_ATOMS: atom_id res chain seq x y z
N MET A 1 -8.29 18.15 40.09
CA MET A 1 -7.77 18.45 38.74
C MET A 1 -7.68 17.14 37.99
N SER A 2 -8.21 17.06 36.77
CA SER A 2 -8.08 15.84 35.96
C SER A 2 -6.65 15.73 35.43
N ILE A 3 -6.02 14.57 35.63
CA ILE A 3 -4.67 14.27 35.13
C ILE A 3 -4.80 13.77 33.69
N GLN A 4 -4.09 14.43 32.79
CA GLN A 4 -4.05 14.02 31.36
C GLN A 4 -2.81 13.15 31.12
N VAL A 5 -3.01 11.87 30.85
CA VAL A 5 -1.95 10.90 30.56
C VAL A 5 -1.90 10.58 29.07
N ALA A 6 -0.75 10.74 28.44
CA ALA A 6 -0.50 10.27 27.08
C ALA A 6 0.14 8.88 27.12
N LEU A 7 -0.50 7.88 26.52
CA LEU A 7 0.06 6.55 26.39
C LEU A 7 0.84 6.44 25.07
N ALA A 8 2.15 6.40 25.16
CA ALA A 8 3.07 6.33 24.03
C ALA A 8 3.82 4.99 23.99
N GLY A 9 4.28 4.58 22.83
CA GLY A 9 5.10 3.38 22.68
C GLY A 9 5.17 2.88 21.24
N ASN A 10 6.12 2.00 21.00
CA ASN A 10 6.33 1.41 19.68
C ASN A 10 5.12 0.54 19.25
N PRO A 11 4.93 0.32 17.94
CA PRO A 11 4.01 -0.70 17.49
C PRO A 11 4.32 -2.06 18.12
N ASN A 12 3.30 -2.83 18.43
CA ASN A 12 3.37 -4.19 19.02
C ASN A 12 3.95 -4.30 20.44
N CYS A 13 4.27 -3.22 21.13
CA CYS A 13 4.72 -3.25 22.53
C CYS A 13 3.61 -3.63 23.54
N GLY A 14 2.36 -3.84 23.09
CA GLY A 14 1.22 -4.16 23.94
C GLY A 14 0.42 -2.93 24.43
N LYS A 15 0.57 -1.79 23.77
CA LYS A 15 -0.08 -0.51 24.09
C LYS A 15 -1.61 -0.61 24.15
N THR A 16 -2.24 -1.15 23.10
CA THR A 16 -3.70 -1.33 23.04
C THR A 16 -4.21 -2.29 24.12
N THR A 17 -3.45 -3.34 24.45
CA THR A 17 -3.79 -4.27 25.52
C THR A 17 -3.77 -3.56 26.88
N LEU A 18 -2.75 -2.76 27.14
CA LEU A 18 -2.66 -1.97 28.36
C LEU A 18 -3.79 -0.93 28.42
N PHE A 19 -4.05 -0.19 27.36
CA PHE A 19 -5.12 0.80 27.28
C PHE A 19 -6.48 0.20 27.60
N ASN A 20 -6.82 -0.94 26.98
CA ASN A 20 -8.06 -1.66 27.26
C ASN A 20 -8.13 -2.16 28.71
N GLY A 21 -7.04 -2.63 29.26
CA GLY A 21 -6.95 -3.06 30.67
C GLY A 21 -7.14 -1.91 31.66
N LEU A 22 -6.68 -0.70 31.34
CA LEU A 22 -6.82 0.50 32.15
C LEU A 22 -8.20 1.15 32.07
N THR A 23 -8.79 1.24 30.87
CA THR A 23 -10.01 2.01 30.61
C THR A 23 -11.29 1.17 30.63
N GLY A 24 -11.19 -0.14 30.41
CA GLY A 24 -12.34 -1.02 30.32
C GLY A 24 -13.25 -0.71 29.12
N ALA A 25 -14.58 -0.81 29.29
CA ALA A 25 -15.58 -0.61 28.23
C ALA A 25 -15.90 0.86 27.92
N THR A 26 -15.43 1.81 28.72
CA THR A 26 -15.72 3.25 28.55
C THR A 26 -14.63 3.94 27.76
N GLN A 27 -14.66 3.79 26.44
CA GLN A 27 -13.71 4.40 25.52
C GLN A 27 -14.45 5.27 24.49
N TYR A 28 -13.84 6.37 24.13
CA TYR A 28 -14.23 7.17 22.98
C TYR A 28 -13.27 6.86 21.83
N VAL A 29 -13.83 6.48 20.69
CA VAL A 29 -13.07 6.19 19.48
C VAL A 29 -13.51 7.19 18.41
N GLY A 30 -12.54 7.90 17.84
CA GLY A 30 -12.75 8.87 16.75
C GLY A 30 -11.50 8.98 15.91
N ASN A 31 -11.41 9.99 15.07
CA ASN A 31 -10.19 10.31 14.34
C ASN A 31 -9.54 11.56 14.91
N TRP A 32 -8.22 11.66 14.79
CA TRP A 32 -7.53 12.90 15.06
C TRP A 32 -8.00 14.00 14.09
N PRO A 33 -8.15 15.25 14.54
CA PRO A 33 -8.61 16.33 13.69
C PRO A 33 -7.78 16.47 12.41
N GLY A 34 -8.46 16.49 11.26
CA GLY A 34 -7.81 16.69 9.94
C GLY A 34 -7.07 15.50 9.34
N VAL A 35 -7.04 14.36 10.03
CA VAL A 35 -6.34 13.14 9.55
C VAL A 35 -7.17 11.87 9.76
N THR A 36 -6.83 10.80 9.03
CA THR A 36 -7.51 9.51 9.12
C THR A 36 -6.95 8.59 10.21
N VAL A 37 -6.12 9.12 11.10
CA VAL A 37 -5.51 8.37 12.20
C VAL A 37 -6.51 8.24 13.35
N GLU A 38 -6.67 7.03 13.87
CA GLU A 38 -7.63 6.73 14.94
C GLU A 38 -7.16 7.32 16.27
N LYS A 39 -8.08 7.99 16.98
CA LYS A 39 -7.87 8.54 18.33
C LYS A 39 -8.70 7.77 19.34
N LYS A 40 -8.06 7.26 20.39
CA LYS A 40 -8.73 6.59 21.51
C LYS A 40 -8.49 7.33 22.81
N GLU A 41 -9.57 7.64 23.50
CA GLU A 41 -9.53 8.27 24.81
C GLU A 41 -10.40 7.49 25.79
N GLY A 42 -9.95 7.40 27.04
CA GLY A 42 -10.71 6.73 28.07
C GLY A 42 -10.34 7.23 29.47
N LYS A 43 -11.20 6.97 30.45
CA LYS A 43 -10.91 7.26 31.84
C LYS A 43 -10.39 5.99 32.51
N TYR A 44 -9.43 6.16 33.45
CA TYR A 44 -8.95 5.03 34.22
C TYR A 44 -10.07 4.46 35.09
N LYS A 45 -10.26 3.14 35.07
CA LYS A 45 -11.41 2.47 35.71
C LYS A 45 -11.45 2.62 37.22
N GLU A 46 -10.29 2.71 37.91
CA GLU A 46 -10.19 2.85 39.38
C GLU A 46 -10.17 4.32 39.81
N ASP A 47 -9.82 5.27 38.93
CA ASP A 47 -9.80 6.71 39.21
C ASP A 47 -10.23 7.53 38.00
N LYS A 48 -11.48 8.01 38.00
CA LYS A 48 -12.07 8.73 36.86
C LYS A 48 -11.48 10.13 36.64
N ASP A 49 -10.65 10.63 37.53
CA ASP A 49 -9.95 11.90 37.36
C ASP A 49 -8.72 11.76 36.43
N ILE A 50 -8.29 10.53 36.16
CA ILE A 50 -7.21 10.26 35.22
C ILE A 50 -7.81 9.98 33.85
N LYS A 51 -7.51 10.84 32.88
CA LYS A 51 -7.85 10.68 31.45
C LYS A 51 -6.64 10.16 30.71
N ILE A 52 -6.81 9.06 29.98
CA ILE A 52 -5.75 8.41 29.18
C ILE A 52 -6.07 8.58 27.70
N THR A 53 -5.12 9.12 26.95
CA THR A 53 -5.18 9.22 25.49
C THR A 53 -4.19 8.23 24.89
N ASP A 54 -4.68 7.29 24.09
CA ASP A 54 -3.85 6.32 23.36
C ASP A 54 -3.28 6.99 22.10
N LEU A 55 -1.96 7.18 22.06
CA LEU A 55 -1.28 7.71 20.88
C LEU A 55 -1.07 6.59 19.85
N PRO A 56 -1.00 6.90 18.56
CA PRO A 56 -0.55 5.94 17.56
C PRO A 56 0.77 5.27 17.93
N GLY A 57 0.96 4.03 17.52
CA GLY A 57 2.25 3.34 17.69
C GLY A 57 3.30 3.96 16.77
N ILE A 58 4.37 4.49 17.34
CA ILE A 58 5.42 5.19 16.62
C ILE A 58 6.80 4.65 16.99
N TYR A 59 7.77 4.82 16.09
CA TYR A 59 9.16 4.46 16.35
C TYR A 59 10.03 5.66 16.67
N SER A 60 9.59 6.85 16.26
CA SER A 60 10.30 8.11 16.40
C SER A 60 9.31 9.27 16.52
N LEU A 61 9.78 10.41 17.03
CA LEU A 61 9.06 11.69 16.97
C LEU A 61 9.48 12.54 15.76
N SER A 62 10.06 11.91 14.74
CA SER A 62 10.43 12.55 13.46
C SER A 62 9.21 12.66 12.54
N PRO A 63 9.16 13.61 11.57
CA PRO A 63 7.96 13.89 10.78
C PRO A 63 7.76 12.97 9.56
N TYR A 64 8.19 11.71 9.63
CA TYR A 64 8.15 10.81 8.48
C TYR A 64 6.76 10.21 8.21
N THR A 65 5.97 9.96 9.26
CA THR A 65 4.62 9.40 9.15
C THR A 65 3.57 10.32 9.75
N LEU A 66 2.30 10.18 9.33
CA LEU A 66 1.20 10.96 9.91
C LEU A 66 1.01 10.63 11.39
N GLU A 67 1.21 9.38 11.77
CA GLU A 67 1.14 8.90 13.14
C GLU A 67 2.19 9.56 14.04
N GLU A 68 3.41 9.70 13.54
CA GLU A 68 4.51 10.38 14.25
C GLU A 68 4.25 11.87 14.41
N VAL A 69 3.75 12.52 13.35
CA VAL A 69 3.38 13.94 13.40
C VAL A 69 2.28 14.18 14.42
N VAL A 70 1.20 13.40 14.37
CA VAL A 70 0.06 13.52 15.30
C VAL A 70 0.49 13.29 16.74
N SER A 71 1.29 12.25 16.98
CA SER A 71 1.79 11.94 18.33
C SER A 71 2.67 13.06 18.88
N ARG A 72 3.59 13.58 18.05
CA ARG A 72 4.46 14.70 18.41
C ARG A 72 3.67 15.98 18.71
N GLU A 73 2.73 16.34 17.85
CA GLU A 73 1.89 17.53 18.05
C GLU A 73 1.06 17.44 19.34
N PHE A 74 0.51 16.26 19.61
CA PHE A 74 -0.24 16.06 20.86
C PHE A 74 0.67 16.18 22.09
N LEU A 75 1.88 15.62 22.05
CA LEU A 75 2.83 15.73 23.17
C LEU A 75 3.31 17.18 23.38
N LEU A 76 3.45 17.95 22.31
CA LEU A 76 3.87 19.36 22.39
C LEU A 76 2.74 20.31 22.81
N ASN A 77 1.52 20.10 22.32
CA ASN A 77 0.42 21.07 22.42
C ASN A 77 -0.79 20.56 23.24
N GLY A 78 -0.83 19.30 23.64
CA GLY A 78 -2.00 18.61 24.20
C GLY A 78 -2.21 18.76 25.72
N ASN A 79 -1.50 19.66 26.39
CA ASN A 79 -1.56 19.82 27.87
C ASN A 79 -1.40 18.47 28.60
N VAL A 80 -0.39 17.71 28.26
CA VAL A 80 -0.09 16.40 28.85
C VAL A 80 0.63 16.58 30.18
N ASP A 81 0.07 16.02 31.26
CA ASP A 81 0.68 16.07 32.57
C ASP A 81 1.74 14.99 32.80
N VAL A 82 1.52 13.79 32.18
CA VAL A 82 2.43 12.64 32.26
C VAL A 82 2.40 11.84 30.96
N VAL A 83 3.57 11.42 30.50
CA VAL A 83 3.69 10.42 29.44
C VAL A 83 3.90 9.06 30.10
N LEU A 84 3.00 8.12 29.79
CA LEU A 84 3.18 6.69 30.07
C LEU A 84 3.76 6.02 28.87
N ASN A 85 5.07 5.77 28.88
CA ASN A 85 5.76 5.14 27.77
C ASN A 85 5.85 3.64 27.98
N ILE A 86 5.15 2.86 27.15
CA ILE A 86 5.18 1.40 27.20
C ILE A 86 6.23 0.87 26.20
N ILE A 87 7.12 0.01 26.67
CA ILE A 87 8.19 -0.58 25.90
C ILE A 87 8.15 -2.10 25.96
N ASP A 88 8.55 -2.76 24.88
CA ASP A 88 8.73 -4.21 24.81
C ASP A 88 10.08 -4.59 25.46
N GLY A 89 10.02 -5.23 26.61
CA GLY A 89 11.22 -5.67 27.33
C GLY A 89 12.01 -6.77 26.62
N SER A 90 11.43 -7.44 25.63
CA SER A 90 12.16 -8.42 24.80
C SER A 90 13.01 -7.78 23.71
N ASN A 91 12.75 -6.48 23.38
CA ASN A 91 13.45 -5.67 22.38
C ASN A 91 13.83 -4.28 22.94
N LEU A 92 14.54 -4.28 24.05
CA LEU A 92 14.79 -3.08 24.85
C LEU A 92 15.52 -1.98 24.04
N GLU A 93 16.56 -2.35 23.31
CA GLU A 93 17.41 -1.42 22.56
C GLU A 93 16.62 -0.53 21.62
N ARG A 94 15.76 -1.14 20.84
CA ARG A 94 14.95 -0.44 19.85
C ARG A 94 13.86 0.43 20.48
N ASN A 95 13.23 -0.06 21.54
CA ASN A 95 12.17 0.67 22.21
C ASN A 95 12.69 1.89 22.98
N LEU A 96 13.91 1.80 23.50
CA LEU A 96 14.56 2.91 24.19
C LEU A 96 14.87 4.09 23.25
N PHE A 97 14.96 3.88 21.92
CA PHE A 97 15.16 4.98 20.96
C PHE A 97 14.02 6.00 21.01
N LEU A 98 12.77 5.57 20.99
CA LEU A 98 11.61 6.45 21.19
C LEU A 98 11.62 7.04 22.60
N THR A 99 11.99 6.24 23.61
CA THR A 99 12.04 6.68 25.00
C THR A 99 12.99 7.88 25.17
N THR A 100 14.18 7.85 24.56
CA THR A 100 15.12 8.99 24.63
C THR A 100 14.51 10.27 24.08
N GLN A 101 13.77 10.19 22.96
CA GLN A 101 13.11 11.35 22.36
C GLN A 101 11.93 11.88 23.20
N ILE A 102 11.17 10.98 23.85
CA ILE A 102 10.09 11.38 24.76
C ILE A 102 10.66 12.10 25.98
N LEU A 103 11.77 11.62 26.53
CA LEU A 103 12.41 12.26 27.67
C LEU A 103 12.93 13.67 27.36
N GLU A 104 13.42 13.89 26.12
CA GLU A 104 13.88 15.20 25.62
C GLU A 104 12.77 16.26 25.59
N LEU A 105 11.48 15.86 25.55
CA LEU A 105 10.34 16.80 25.60
C LEU A 105 10.19 17.54 26.95
N GLY A 106 10.86 17.07 27.99
CA GLY A 106 10.75 17.67 29.34
C GLY A 106 9.44 17.37 30.05
N ILE A 107 8.60 16.45 29.56
CA ILE A 107 7.34 16.05 30.17
C ILE A 107 7.63 14.92 31.17
N PRO A 108 7.03 14.96 32.40
CA PRO A 108 7.13 13.86 33.35
C PRO A 108 6.77 12.53 32.70
N THR A 109 7.69 11.57 32.73
CA THR A 109 7.55 10.30 31.99
C THR A 109 7.70 9.13 32.96
N VAL A 110 6.81 8.14 32.80
CA VAL A 110 6.90 6.83 33.48
C VAL A 110 7.05 5.75 32.41
N VAL A 111 8.07 4.91 32.56
CA VAL A 111 8.35 3.82 31.61
C VAL A 111 7.80 2.50 32.13
N ALA A 112 6.97 1.85 31.36
CA ALA A 112 6.40 0.54 31.62
C ALA A 112 7.08 -0.51 30.76
N ILE A 113 7.89 -1.40 31.33
CA ILE A 113 8.50 -2.51 30.61
C ILE A 113 7.51 -3.66 30.59
N ASN A 114 6.91 -3.89 29.41
CA ASN A 114 5.94 -4.94 29.19
C ASN A 114 6.60 -6.26 28.77
N MET A 115 5.80 -7.30 28.63
CA MET A 115 6.20 -8.66 28.26
C MET A 115 7.09 -9.37 29.31
N LEU A 116 6.84 -9.06 30.58
CA LEU A 116 7.54 -9.69 31.72
C LEU A 116 7.52 -11.23 31.62
N ASP A 117 6.40 -11.80 31.22
CA ASP A 117 6.22 -13.24 31.03
C ASP A 117 7.13 -13.83 29.93
N VAL A 118 7.49 -13.04 28.90
CA VAL A 118 8.44 -13.44 27.85
C VAL A 118 9.87 -13.36 28.36
N ILE A 119 10.20 -12.28 29.10
CA ILE A 119 11.51 -12.06 29.72
C ILE A 119 11.84 -13.22 30.68
N GLU A 120 10.88 -13.57 31.55
CA GLU A 120 11.01 -14.69 32.49
C GLU A 120 11.23 -16.04 31.79
N LYS A 121 10.47 -16.31 30.71
CA LYS A 121 10.66 -17.54 29.90
C LYS A 121 12.03 -17.62 29.25
N ARG A 122 12.59 -16.48 28.82
CA ARG A 122 13.95 -16.40 28.25
C ARG A 122 15.04 -16.43 29.31
N LYS A 123 14.67 -16.34 30.61
CA LYS A 123 15.59 -16.20 31.74
C LYS A 123 16.49 -14.97 31.62
N ASP A 124 16.00 -13.94 30.94
CA ASP A 124 16.68 -12.68 30.86
C ASP A 124 16.49 -11.90 32.17
N THR A 125 17.46 -11.09 32.54
CA THR A 125 17.37 -10.27 33.75
C THR A 125 17.57 -8.80 33.40
N ILE A 126 16.65 -7.94 33.86
CA ILE A 126 16.72 -6.50 33.73
C ILE A 126 16.83 -5.89 35.14
N ASP A 127 17.82 -5.03 35.33
CA ASP A 127 17.94 -4.24 36.55
C ASP A 127 17.12 -2.95 36.38
N TYR A 128 15.85 -3.01 36.77
CA TYR A 128 14.91 -1.88 36.66
C TYR A 128 15.33 -0.67 37.47
N LYS A 129 16.00 -0.86 38.62
CA LYS A 129 16.46 0.25 39.47
C LYS A 129 17.62 1.00 38.81
N LYS A 130 18.55 0.27 38.23
CA LYS A 130 19.69 0.85 37.50
C LYS A 130 19.19 1.54 36.22
N LEU A 131 18.28 0.91 35.50
CA LEU A 131 17.68 1.48 34.29
C LEU A 131 16.92 2.79 34.62
N SER A 132 16.14 2.81 35.71
CA SER A 132 15.46 4.02 36.19
C SER A 132 16.45 5.15 36.49
N LYS A 133 17.59 4.83 37.13
CA LYS A 133 18.64 5.80 37.43
C LYS A 133 19.32 6.33 36.15
N GLU A 134 19.56 5.47 35.18
CA GLU A 134 20.17 5.87 33.91
C GLU A 134 19.23 6.74 33.06
N LEU A 135 17.94 6.36 32.93
CA LEU A 135 16.96 7.14 32.21
C LEU A 135 16.47 8.40 32.94
N GLY A 136 16.68 8.47 34.25
CA GLY A 136 16.21 9.60 35.08
C GLY A 136 14.71 9.63 35.32
N CYS A 137 13.98 8.54 35.07
CA CYS A 137 12.54 8.44 35.25
C CYS A 137 12.14 7.09 35.89
N PRO A 138 10.94 6.97 36.49
CA PRO A 138 10.46 5.71 37.06
C PRO A 138 10.33 4.63 35.95
N VAL A 139 10.85 3.43 36.22
CA VAL A 139 10.77 2.27 35.33
C VAL A 139 10.16 1.08 36.09
N LEU A 140 9.04 0.55 35.59
CA LEU A 140 8.32 -0.54 36.23
C LEU A 140 8.09 -1.71 35.28
N PRO A 141 8.29 -2.96 35.76
CA PRO A 141 7.94 -4.16 35.00
C PRO A 141 6.43 -4.40 35.06
N ILE A 142 5.85 -4.74 33.90
CA ILE A 142 4.44 -5.10 33.78
C ILE A 142 4.22 -6.30 32.86
N SER A 143 3.07 -6.95 32.99
CA SER A 143 2.51 -7.77 31.94
C SER A 143 1.09 -7.30 31.65
N ALA A 144 0.90 -6.58 30.56
CA ALA A 144 -0.41 -6.10 30.12
C ALA A 144 -1.38 -7.25 29.85
N LEU A 145 -0.86 -8.39 29.36
CA LEU A 145 -1.66 -9.59 29.09
C LEU A 145 -2.16 -10.27 30.37
N LYS A 146 -1.31 -10.38 31.40
CA LYS A 146 -1.64 -10.99 32.69
C LYS A 146 -2.18 -10.00 33.72
N ASN A 147 -2.25 -8.72 33.37
CA ASN A 147 -2.71 -7.64 34.24
C ASN A 147 -1.88 -7.49 35.54
N THR A 148 -0.57 -7.78 35.51
CA THR A 148 0.35 -7.69 36.63
C THR A 148 1.14 -6.38 36.61
N GLY A 149 1.42 -5.78 37.77
CA GLY A 149 2.21 -4.54 37.92
C GLY A 149 1.44 -3.25 37.54
N ILE A 150 0.15 -3.33 37.19
CA ILE A 150 -0.60 -2.19 36.65
C ILE A 150 -1.00 -1.20 37.75
N LYS A 151 -1.34 -1.68 38.94
CA LYS A 151 -1.70 -0.78 40.07
C LYS A 151 -0.53 0.06 40.53
N GLU A 152 0.62 -0.57 40.66
CA GLU A 152 1.88 0.07 41.00
C GLU A 152 2.29 1.10 39.94
N LEU A 153 2.12 0.74 38.68
CA LEU A 153 2.37 1.63 37.54
C LEU A 153 1.49 2.89 37.61
N MET A 154 0.19 2.75 37.83
CA MET A 154 -0.72 3.89 37.92
C MET A 154 -0.51 4.74 39.18
N ALA A 155 -0.04 4.15 40.25
CA ALA A 155 0.36 4.90 41.44
C ALA A 155 1.59 5.81 41.19
N GLU A 156 2.60 5.30 40.44
CA GLU A 156 3.75 6.12 40.02
C GLU A 156 3.37 7.18 38.98
N VAL A 157 2.46 6.86 38.02
CA VAL A 157 1.92 7.87 37.10
C VAL A 157 1.24 9.03 37.85
N LYS A 158 0.43 8.70 38.83
CA LYS A 158 -0.24 9.73 39.66
C LYS A 158 0.76 10.58 40.48
N LYS A 159 1.82 9.98 40.95
CA LYS A 159 2.89 10.67 41.70
C LYS A 159 3.76 11.54 40.78
N ALA A 160 4.02 11.10 39.55
CA ALA A 160 4.76 11.86 38.54
C ALA A 160 3.99 13.10 38.05
N ALA A 161 2.65 13.07 38.08
CA ALA A 161 1.83 14.20 37.68
C ALA A 161 2.12 15.43 38.58
N GLY A 162 2.42 16.55 37.92
CA GLY A 162 2.74 17.80 38.61
C GLY A 162 4.19 17.93 39.12
N THR A 163 5.05 16.94 38.88
CA THR A 163 6.49 17.08 39.16
C THR A 163 7.18 17.77 37.98
N LYS A 164 8.25 18.53 38.25
CA LYS A 164 9.12 19.02 37.18
C LYS A 164 10.07 17.90 36.77
N PHE A 165 10.18 17.69 35.45
CA PHE A 165 11.10 16.73 34.90
C PHE A 165 12.16 17.44 34.03
N SER A 166 13.41 17.05 34.17
CA SER A 166 14.51 17.53 33.33
C SER A 166 15.22 16.31 32.74
N ALA A 167 15.29 16.26 31.43
CA ALA A 167 15.96 15.17 30.75
C ALA A 167 17.46 15.12 31.04
N LYS A 168 17.99 13.92 31.20
CA LYS A 168 19.44 13.71 31.29
C LYS A 168 20.04 13.96 29.90
N ASN A 169 21.09 14.77 29.83
CA ASN A 169 21.79 14.99 28.58
C ASN A 169 22.55 13.73 28.16
N ILE A 170 22.27 13.24 26.97
CA ILE A 170 22.87 12.03 26.39
C ILE A 170 23.95 12.33 25.36
N TYR A 171 24.09 13.58 24.95
CA TYR A 171 25.03 14.02 23.93
C TYR A 171 26.34 14.46 24.54
N ALA A 172 27.45 14.39 23.81
CA ALA A 172 28.78 14.73 24.27
C ALA A 172 29.63 15.47 23.23
N GLY A 173 30.72 16.08 23.67
CA GLY A 173 31.73 16.66 22.78
C GLY A 173 31.21 17.76 21.87
N LYS A 174 31.55 17.67 20.58
CA LYS A 174 31.23 18.70 19.57
C LYS A 174 29.73 18.82 19.34
N VAL A 175 29.00 17.69 19.39
CA VAL A 175 27.54 17.65 19.22
C VAL A 175 26.86 18.45 20.34
N LEU A 176 27.24 18.22 21.60
CA LEU A 176 26.69 18.95 22.74
C LEU A 176 26.95 20.44 22.63
N ASN A 177 28.15 20.83 22.21
CA ASN A 177 28.49 22.25 22.04
C ASN A 177 27.64 22.93 20.99
N ALA A 178 27.40 22.25 19.86
CA ALA A 178 26.53 22.74 18.80
C ALA A 178 25.08 22.87 19.26
N LEU A 179 24.56 21.84 19.97
CA LEU A 179 23.21 21.87 20.54
C LEU A 179 23.04 23.03 21.53
N ASN A 180 23.98 23.26 22.42
CA ASN A 180 23.95 24.39 23.36
C ASN A 180 23.98 25.75 22.64
N THR A 181 24.75 25.85 21.53
CA THR A 181 24.78 27.08 20.72
C THR A 181 23.41 27.34 20.08
N ILE A 182 22.81 26.32 19.51
CA ILE A 182 21.47 26.39 18.92
C ILE A 182 20.42 26.70 20.00
N GLU A 183 20.50 26.05 21.16
CA GLU A 183 19.57 26.29 22.28
C GLU A 183 19.59 27.76 22.74
N THR A 184 20.76 28.37 22.82
CA THR A 184 20.89 29.80 23.21
C THR A 184 20.31 30.74 22.15
N SER A 185 20.31 30.35 20.88
CA SER A 185 19.77 31.16 19.75
C SER A 185 18.25 31.08 19.63
N LEU A 186 17.59 30.14 20.33
CA LEU A 186 16.14 29.95 20.26
C LEU A 186 15.37 31.17 20.78
N PRO A 187 14.19 31.47 20.18
CA PRO A 187 13.30 32.52 20.66
C PRO A 187 12.92 32.37 22.12
N SER A 188 12.75 33.52 22.81
CA SER A 188 12.44 33.55 24.26
C SER A 188 11.03 33.10 24.64
N ASN A 189 10.13 32.95 23.66
CA ASN A 189 8.76 32.45 23.85
C ASN A 189 8.66 30.94 24.04
N ILE A 190 9.77 30.19 23.87
CA ILE A 190 9.82 28.76 24.08
C ILE A 190 10.07 28.46 25.56
N GLU A 191 9.23 27.58 26.12
CA GLU A 191 9.35 27.10 27.50
C GLU A 191 10.75 26.50 27.75
N ALA A 192 11.34 26.84 28.91
CA ALA A 192 12.70 26.45 29.24
C ALA A 192 12.93 24.92 29.15
N ASP A 193 11.95 24.15 29.63
CA ASP A 193 12.03 22.70 29.71
C ASP A 193 11.99 22.02 28.31
N ARG A 194 11.55 22.74 27.25
CA ARG A 194 11.43 22.25 25.87
C ARG A 194 12.54 22.74 24.93
N ARG A 195 13.33 23.74 25.36
CA ARG A 195 14.35 24.36 24.49
C ARG A 195 15.34 23.33 23.94
N PHE A 196 15.76 22.40 24.77
CA PHE A 196 16.71 21.37 24.35
C PHE A 196 16.16 20.47 23.26
N PHE A 197 14.90 20.05 23.36
CA PHE A 197 14.22 19.29 22.30
C PHE A 197 14.20 20.05 20.97
N TYR A 198 13.86 21.34 21.01
CA TYR A 198 13.86 22.15 19.79
C TYR A 198 15.28 22.35 19.23
N ALA A 199 16.30 22.48 20.07
CA ALA A 199 17.68 22.56 19.61
C ALA A 199 18.12 21.29 18.88
N VAL A 200 17.78 20.10 19.41
CA VAL A 200 18.04 18.82 18.76
C VAL A 200 17.33 18.72 17.42
N LYS A 201 16.05 19.10 17.34
CA LYS A 201 15.27 19.05 16.10
C LYS A 201 15.74 20.04 15.05
N LEU A 202 16.19 21.23 15.44
CA LEU A 202 16.81 22.18 14.53
C LEU A 202 18.17 21.69 14.02
N PHE A 203 18.95 21.01 14.86
CA PHE A 203 20.18 20.38 14.43
C PHE A 203 19.94 19.25 13.41
N GLU A 204 18.86 18.45 13.62
CA GLU A 204 18.38 17.43 12.65
C GLU A 204 17.78 18.06 11.37
N ARG A 205 17.69 19.39 11.25
CA ARG A 205 17.08 20.12 10.12
C ARG A 205 15.60 19.75 9.89
N ASP A 206 14.82 19.62 10.98
CA ASP A 206 13.38 19.31 10.90
C ASP A 206 12.58 20.53 10.40
N ASP A 207 12.21 20.52 9.11
CA ASP A 207 11.49 21.61 8.44
C ASP A 207 10.20 22.03 9.12
N LYS A 208 9.46 21.07 9.72
CA LYS A 208 8.19 21.36 10.41
C LYS A 208 8.42 22.11 11.73
N ILE A 209 9.49 21.79 12.42
CA ILE A 209 9.88 22.52 13.64
C ILE A 209 10.40 23.91 13.26
N GLU A 210 11.22 24.04 12.23
CA GLU A 210 11.66 25.35 11.71
C GLU A 210 10.47 26.26 11.40
N ALA A 211 9.47 25.72 10.69
CA ALA A 211 8.25 26.45 10.34
C ALA A 211 7.42 26.83 11.58
N ALA A 212 7.27 25.91 12.55
CA ALA A 212 6.47 26.12 13.76
C ALA A 212 7.05 27.21 14.68
N ILE A 213 8.37 27.21 14.90
CA ILE A 213 9.03 28.19 15.77
C ILE A 213 9.50 29.45 15.01
N LYS A 214 9.37 29.45 13.68
CA LYS A 214 9.83 30.55 12.79
C LYS A 214 11.30 30.93 13.03
N SER A 215 12.13 29.94 13.34
CA SER A 215 13.55 30.11 13.61
C SER A 215 14.33 28.98 12.94
N LYS A 216 15.51 29.29 12.40
CA LYS A 216 16.43 28.31 11.81
C LYS A 216 17.70 28.27 12.66
N ALA A 217 18.30 27.08 12.72
CA ALA A 217 19.64 26.97 13.28
C ALA A 217 20.66 27.61 12.32
N ASP A 218 21.75 28.07 12.87
CA ASP A 218 22.88 28.55 12.07
C ASP A 218 23.48 27.38 11.29
N ALA A 219 23.44 27.47 9.96
CA ALA A 219 23.91 26.42 9.06
C ALA A 219 25.39 26.13 9.27
N ASP A 220 26.22 27.17 9.55
CA ASP A 220 27.66 27.03 9.75
C ASP A 220 27.98 26.14 10.98
N VAL A 221 27.17 26.22 12.02
CA VAL A 221 27.32 25.41 13.24
C VAL A 221 27.07 23.95 12.94
N ILE A 222 26.03 23.64 12.16
CA ILE A 222 25.67 22.26 11.78
C ILE A 222 26.72 21.70 10.81
N GLU A 223 27.07 22.44 9.76
CA GLU A 223 28.05 22.00 8.76
C GLU A 223 29.45 21.77 9.36
N ALA A 224 29.85 22.54 10.35
CA ALA A 224 31.11 22.32 11.05
C ALA A 224 31.16 20.96 11.75
N VAL A 225 30.03 20.51 12.34
CA VAL A 225 29.94 19.20 12.98
C VAL A 225 29.86 18.09 11.93
N GLU A 226 29.01 18.24 10.89
CA GLU A 226 28.89 17.29 9.79
C GLU A 226 30.25 17.02 9.14
N LYS A 227 30.99 18.07 8.77
CA LYS A 227 32.36 17.94 8.24
C LYS A 227 33.34 17.26 9.19
N SER A 228 33.18 17.48 10.49
CA SER A 228 34.10 16.91 11.48
C SER A 228 33.85 15.45 11.79
N MET A 229 32.63 14.94 11.51
CA MET A 229 32.18 13.58 11.77
C MET A 229 31.98 12.78 10.48
N ASP A 230 32.09 13.43 9.30
CA ASP A 230 31.90 12.85 7.96
C ASP A 230 30.54 12.15 7.80
N ASP A 231 29.48 12.76 8.40
CA ASP A 231 28.13 12.23 8.38
C ASP A 231 27.10 13.38 8.44
N ASP A 232 25.85 13.10 8.06
CA ASP A 232 24.76 14.09 8.12
C ASP A 232 24.25 14.28 9.57
N SER A 233 23.61 15.42 9.81
CA SER A 233 23.17 15.83 11.15
C SER A 233 22.16 14.86 11.80
N GLU A 234 21.27 14.25 11.01
CA GLU A 234 20.29 13.26 11.49
C GLU A 234 20.98 11.95 11.89
N SER A 235 21.91 11.46 11.08
CA SER A 235 22.71 10.28 11.38
C SER A 235 23.58 10.47 12.62
N ILE A 236 24.19 11.65 12.80
CA ILE A 236 25.00 11.99 13.98
C ILE A 236 24.18 11.91 15.28
N ILE A 237 22.98 12.49 15.29
CA ILE A 237 22.07 12.42 16.45
C ILE A 237 21.60 10.98 16.70
N THR A 238 21.27 10.25 15.65
CA THR A 238 20.85 8.86 15.73
C THR A 238 21.95 7.97 16.32
N ASP A 239 23.19 8.12 15.86
CA ASP A 239 24.35 7.38 16.34
C ASP A 239 24.63 7.70 17.82
N ALA A 240 24.56 8.97 18.22
CA ALA A 240 24.71 9.39 19.60
C ALA A 240 23.65 8.74 20.54
N ARG A 241 22.38 8.67 20.09
CA ARG A 241 21.32 7.99 20.84
C ARG A 241 21.58 6.50 20.97
N TYR A 242 21.94 5.81 19.87
CA TYR A 242 22.24 4.38 19.95
C TYR A 242 23.47 4.06 20.78
N THR A 243 24.50 4.89 20.73
CA THR A 243 25.70 4.74 21.58
C THR A 243 25.32 4.82 23.06
N TYR A 244 24.49 5.80 23.44
CA TYR A 244 23.97 5.90 24.80
C TYR A 244 23.13 4.68 25.17
N ILE A 245 22.15 4.29 24.34
CA ILE A 245 21.27 3.14 24.59
C ILE A 245 22.06 1.86 24.78
N THR A 246 23.04 1.61 23.91
CA THR A 246 23.92 0.42 24.00
C THR A 246 24.70 0.40 25.32
N SER A 247 25.18 1.56 25.78
CA SER A 247 25.86 1.67 27.06
C SER A 247 24.93 1.33 28.23
N VAL A 248 23.69 1.86 28.22
CA VAL A 248 22.68 1.59 29.24
C VAL A 248 22.28 0.12 29.28
N ILE A 249 22.05 -0.48 28.12
CA ILE A 249 21.67 -1.90 28.00
C ILE A 249 22.79 -2.82 28.51
N LYS A 250 24.01 -2.55 28.11
CA LYS A 250 25.18 -3.35 28.57
C LYS A 250 25.25 -3.42 30.09
N ASP A 251 24.84 -2.37 30.74
CA ASP A 251 24.90 -2.22 32.21
C ASP A 251 23.67 -2.74 32.94
N CYS A 252 22.48 -2.69 32.31
CA CYS A 252 21.20 -2.99 32.95
C CYS A 252 20.56 -4.32 32.50
N TYR A 253 20.98 -4.90 31.36
CA TYR A 253 20.37 -6.08 30.79
C TYR A 253 21.35 -7.22 30.66
N LYS A 254 20.96 -8.40 31.17
CA LYS A 254 21.75 -9.64 31.01
C LYS A 254 20.90 -10.71 30.34
N LYS A 255 21.33 -11.20 29.18
CA LYS A 255 20.69 -12.34 28.51
C LYS A 255 20.89 -13.61 29.34
N GLY A 256 19.81 -14.32 29.63
CA GLY A 256 19.83 -15.51 30.52
C GLY A 256 20.39 -16.78 29.88
N SER A 257 20.44 -16.88 28.57
CA SER A 257 21.08 -17.99 27.86
C SER A 257 21.97 -17.48 26.74
N LYS A 258 23.14 -18.13 26.55
CA LYS A 258 23.92 -18.00 25.31
C LYS A 258 22.99 -18.32 24.14
N GLU A 259 22.97 -17.49 23.13
CA GLU A 259 22.17 -17.53 21.90
C GLU A 259 21.61 -18.92 21.55
N VAL A 260 20.49 -19.30 22.13
CA VAL A 260 19.66 -20.33 21.53
C VAL A 260 18.89 -19.61 20.43
N LEU A 261 19.40 -19.75 19.19
CA LEU A 261 18.69 -19.31 18.00
C LEU A 261 17.25 -19.80 18.11
N THR A 262 16.28 -18.90 18.17
CA THR A 262 14.89 -19.27 18.17
C THR A 262 14.56 -20.03 16.89
N THR A 263 13.47 -20.78 16.88
CA THR A 263 13.04 -21.44 15.63
C THR A 263 12.84 -20.42 14.51
N SER A 264 12.36 -19.22 14.85
CA SER A 264 12.23 -18.10 13.91
C SER A 264 13.58 -17.67 13.33
N ASP A 265 14.61 -17.51 14.17
CA ASP A 265 15.94 -17.11 13.70
C ASP A 265 16.57 -18.16 12.76
N LYS A 266 16.31 -19.46 13.03
CA LYS A 266 16.78 -20.54 12.15
C LYS A 266 16.10 -20.52 10.79
N ILE A 267 14.79 -20.26 10.76
CA ILE A 267 14.02 -20.13 9.53
C ILE A 267 14.47 -18.87 8.78
N ASP A 268 14.62 -17.75 9.48
CA ASP A 268 15.03 -16.47 8.90
C ASP A 268 16.40 -16.56 8.25
N ARG A 269 17.35 -17.30 8.85
CA ARG A 269 18.68 -17.51 8.26
C ARG A 269 18.63 -18.16 6.86
N ILE A 270 17.58 -18.93 6.58
CA ILE A 270 17.37 -19.57 5.26
C ILE A 270 16.53 -18.65 4.37
N VAL A 271 15.39 -18.19 4.89
CA VAL A 271 14.39 -17.45 4.13
C VAL A 271 14.87 -16.05 3.76
N THR A 272 15.65 -15.39 4.62
CA THR A 272 16.20 -14.05 4.34
C THR A 272 17.63 -14.09 3.76
N ASN A 273 18.14 -15.29 3.41
CA ASN A 273 19.46 -15.45 2.80
C ASN A 273 19.53 -14.71 1.48
N ARG A 274 20.61 -13.97 1.25
CA ARG A 274 20.81 -13.08 0.10
C ARG A 274 20.59 -13.75 -1.28
N VAL A 275 20.87 -15.04 -1.38
CA VAL A 275 20.78 -15.83 -2.63
C VAL A 275 19.50 -16.66 -2.66
N LEU A 276 19.14 -17.30 -1.53
CA LEU A 276 18.02 -18.23 -1.47
C LEU A 276 16.66 -17.55 -1.32
N ALA A 277 16.61 -16.31 -0.84
CA ALA A 277 15.37 -15.62 -0.55
C ALA A 277 14.44 -15.46 -1.77
N LEU A 278 14.99 -15.03 -2.92
CA LEU A 278 14.21 -14.86 -4.14
C LEU A 278 13.72 -16.20 -4.74
N PRO A 279 14.54 -17.26 -4.86
CA PRO A 279 14.05 -18.57 -5.26
C PRO A 279 12.99 -19.18 -4.34
N ILE A 280 13.17 -19.08 -3.01
CA ILE A 280 12.18 -19.56 -2.04
C ILE A 280 10.87 -18.80 -2.21
N PHE A 281 10.95 -17.48 -2.31
CA PHE A 281 9.81 -16.63 -2.54
C PHE A 281 9.07 -16.99 -3.85
N ALA A 282 9.80 -17.15 -4.95
CA ALA A 282 9.23 -17.55 -6.24
C ALA A 282 8.51 -18.91 -6.13
N LEU A 283 9.09 -19.87 -5.41
CA LEU A 283 8.50 -21.19 -5.19
C LEU A 283 7.21 -21.12 -4.34
N VAL A 284 7.23 -20.35 -3.26
CA VAL A 284 6.04 -20.16 -2.41
C VAL A 284 4.91 -19.52 -3.21
N MET A 285 5.21 -18.47 -3.98
CA MET A 285 4.20 -17.81 -4.80
C MET A 285 3.71 -18.69 -5.95
N TRP A 286 4.60 -19.42 -6.61
CA TRP A 286 4.20 -20.39 -7.62
C TRP A 286 3.22 -21.43 -7.04
N PHE A 287 3.49 -21.95 -5.85
CA PHE A 287 2.59 -22.89 -5.17
C PHE A 287 1.22 -22.26 -4.86
N VAL A 288 1.19 -21.03 -4.34
CA VAL A 288 -0.06 -20.31 -4.08
C VAL A 288 -0.87 -20.12 -5.34
N TYR A 289 -0.25 -19.65 -6.42
CA TYR A 289 -0.93 -19.43 -7.69
C TYR A 289 -1.36 -20.74 -8.37
N TYR A 290 -0.52 -21.77 -8.32
CA TYR A 290 -0.86 -23.07 -8.88
C TYR A 290 -2.13 -23.65 -8.23
N ILE A 291 -2.26 -23.55 -6.91
CA ILE A 291 -3.48 -24.01 -6.24
C ILE A 291 -4.68 -23.09 -6.50
N SER A 292 -4.45 -21.77 -6.47
CA SER A 292 -5.55 -20.81 -6.56
C SER A 292 -6.08 -20.66 -7.98
N VAL A 293 -5.21 -20.71 -9.00
CA VAL A 293 -5.55 -20.39 -10.40
C VAL A 293 -5.61 -21.60 -11.30
N THR A 294 -4.85 -22.68 -10.99
CA THR A 294 -4.73 -23.83 -11.93
C THR A 294 -5.46 -25.09 -11.41
N THR A 295 -5.73 -25.21 -10.12
CA THR A 295 -6.32 -26.42 -9.55
C THR A 295 -7.64 -26.13 -8.83
N VAL A 296 -7.61 -25.96 -7.50
CA VAL A 296 -8.81 -25.83 -6.67
C VAL A 296 -9.65 -24.63 -7.07
N GLY A 297 -9.01 -23.49 -7.33
CA GLY A 297 -9.73 -22.27 -7.74
C GLY A 297 -10.46 -22.48 -9.06
N THR A 298 -9.78 -23.02 -10.08
CA THR A 298 -10.37 -23.26 -11.42
C THR A 298 -11.52 -24.27 -11.34
N ILE A 299 -11.32 -25.42 -10.69
CA ILE A 299 -12.39 -26.45 -10.58
C ILE A 299 -13.69 -25.85 -10.04
N VAL A 300 -13.61 -25.04 -8.99
CA VAL A 300 -14.81 -24.43 -8.39
C VAL A 300 -15.36 -23.30 -9.25
N THR A 301 -14.49 -22.54 -9.90
CA THR A 301 -14.87 -21.45 -10.83
C THR A 301 -15.57 -22.01 -12.07
N ASP A 302 -15.01 -23.04 -12.70
CA ASP A 302 -15.61 -23.72 -13.86
C ASP A 302 -16.97 -24.32 -13.51
N TRP A 303 -17.07 -25.03 -12.36
CA TRP A 303 -18.36 -25.50 -11.90
C TRP A 303 -19.38 -24.36 -11.70
N THR A 304 -18.94 -23.22 -11.16
CA THR A 304 -19.81 -22.05 -10.96
C THR A 304 -20.24 -21.44 -12.28
N ASN A 305 -19.32 -21.29 -13.23
CA ASN A 305 -19.61 -20.69 -14.54
C ASN A 305 -20.41 -21.61 -15.43
N ASP A 306 -19.93 -22.85 -15.63
CA ASP A 306 -20.51 -23.76 -16.61
C ASP A 306 -21.81 -24.40 -16.09
N VAL A 307 -21.81 -24.89 -14.84
CA VAL A 307 -22.97 -25.60 -14.30
C VAL A 307 -23.98 -24.63 -13.70
N LEU A 308 -23.56 -23.74 -12.79
CA LEU A 308 -24.51 -22.87 -12.10
C LEU A 308 -25.06 -21.75 -12.99
N PHE A 309 -24.16 -21.03 -13.67
CA PHE A 309 -24.51 -19.88 -14.54
C PHE A 309 -24.61 -20.24 -16.02
N GLY A 310 -24.21 -21.43 -16.47
CA GLY A 310 -24.42 -21.92 -17.81
C GLY A 310 -25.68 -22.79 -17.92
N GLU A 311 -25.77 -23.88 -17.13
CA GLU A 311 -26.79 -24.90 -17.31
C GLU A 311 -28.01 -24.75 -16.39
N ILE A 312 -27.88 -24.15 -15.19
CA ILE A 312 -28.97 -24.15 -14.18
C ILE A 312 -29.76 -22.84 -14.20
N ILE A 313 -29.12 -21.71 -13.91
CA ILE A 313 -29.83 -20.43 -13.68
C ILE A 313 -30.42 -19.86 -14.97
N PRO A 314 -29.65 -19.64 -16.07
CA PRO A 314 -30.20 -19.01 -17.27
C PRO A 314 -31.33 -19.82 -17.90
N PRO A 315 -31.25 -21.15 -18.12
CA PRO A 315 -32.37 -21.93 -18.68
C PRO A 315 -33.60 -21.94 -17.80
N ALA A 316 -33.43 -21.95 -16.47
CA ALA A 316 -34.56 -21.91 -15.55
C ALA A 316 -35.32 -20.57 -15.60
N VAL A 317 -34.55 -19.46 -15.68
CA VAL A 317 -35.14 -18.12 -15.79
C VAL A 317 -35.72 -17.88 -17.20
N ASP A 318 -35.05 -18.36 -18.24
CA ASP A 318 -35.51 -18.33 -19.62
C ASP A 318 -36.88 -19.01 -19.76
N SER A 319 -37.00 -20.26 -19.25
CA SER A 319 -38.25 -21.01 -19.25
C SER A 319 -39.37 -20.31 -18.47
N PHE A 320 -39.03 -19.67 -17.33
CA PHE A 320 -39.98 -18.90 -16.56
C PHE A 320 -40.44 -17.65 -17.30
N LEU A 321 -39.52 -16.85 -17.88
CA LEU A 321 -39.83 -15.63 -18.62
C LEU A 321 -40.65 -15.92 -19.88
N THR A 322 -40.34 -16.99 -20.59
CA THR A 322 -41.10 -17.47 -21.74
C THR A 322 -42.53 -17.90 -21.34
N SER A 323 -42.68 -18.56 -20.18
CA SER A 323 -44.00 -18.98 -19.69
C SER A 323 -44.95 -17.83 -19.38
N ILE A 324 -44.43 -16.66 -19.00
CA ILE A 324 -45.20 -15.43 -18.73
C ILE A 324 -45.30 -14.51 -19.95
N GLN A 325 -44.80 -14.93 -21.14
CA GLN A 325 -44.76 -14.16 -22.37
C GLN A 325 -44.11 -12.79 -22.18
N CYS A 326 -42.93 -12.77 -21.55
CA CYS A 326 -42.17 -11.55 -21.31
C CYS A 326 -41.78 -10.90 -22.64
N ALA A 327 -41.75 -9.56 -22.70
CA ALA A 327 -41.30 -8.85 -23.89
C ALA A 327 -39.80 -9.12 -24.15
N ASP A 328 -39.40 -9.29 -25.41
CA ASP A 328 -38.06 -9.73 -25.84
C ASP A 328 -36.93 -8.83 -25.26
N TRP A 329 -37.11 -7.53 -25.23
CA TRP A 329 -36.13 -6.62 -24.66
C TRP A 329 -35.93 -6.82 -23.15
N LEU A 330 -37.04 -7.14 -22.42
CA LEU A 330 -36.98 -7.36 -20.96
C LEU A 330 -36.41 -8.73 -20.65
N HIS A 331 -36.70 -9.72 -21.53
CA HIS A 331 -36.11 -11.05 -21.49
C HIS A 331 -34.57 -10.97 -21.62
N GLY A 332 -34.05 -10.32 -22.65
CA GLY A 332 -32.62 -10.10 -22.86
C GLY A 332 -31.97 -9.31 -21.72
N LEU A 333 -32.64 -8.26 -21.19
CA LEU A 333 -32.15 -7.52 -20.05
C LEU A 333 -31.96 -8.40 -18.81
N ILE A 334 -32.89 -9.30 -18.53
CA ILE A 334 -32.83 -10.16 -17.34
C ILE A 334 -31.79 -11.26 -17.53
N VAL A 335 -31.82 -11.97 -18.66
CA VAL A 335 -30.93 -13.12 -18.91
C VAL A 335 -29.50 -12.65 -19.22
N ASP A 336 -29.31 -11.82 -20.22
CA ASP A 336 -27.98 -11.45 -20.70
C ASP A 336 -27.38 -10.31 -19.87
N GLY A 337 -28.20 -9.29 -19.54
CA GLY A 337 -27.72 -8.11 -18.78
C GLY A 337 -27.53 -8.40 -17.30
N ILE A 338 -28.55 -8.92 -16.59
CA ILE A 338 -28.51 -9.08 -15.15
C ILE A 338 -27.87 -10.41 -14.76
N ILE A 339 -28.38 -11.54 -15.27
CA ILE A 339 -27.86 -12.87 -14.87
C ILE A 339 -26.46 -13.06 -15.42
N GLY A 340 -26.19 -12.70 -16.67
CA GLY A 340 -24.83 -12.70 -17.23
C GLY A 340 -23.87 -11.84 -16.44
N GLY A 341 -24.30 -10.63 -16.03
CA GLY A 341 -23.49 -9.73 -15.19
C GLY A 341 -23.23 -10.25 -13.78
N VAL A 342 -24.24 -10.85 -13.15
CA VAL A 342 -24.11 -11.50 -11.83
C VAL A 342 -23.21 -12.73 -11.94
N GLY A 343 -23.38 -13.53 -12.99
CA GLY A 343 -22.58 -14.71 -13.28
C GLY A 343 -21.10 -14.38 -13.42
N ALA A 344 -20.78 -13.37 -14.21
CA ALA A 344 -19.41 -12.90 -14.37
C ALA A 344 -18.73 -12.48 -13.05
N VAL A 345 -19.50 -11.92 -12.10
CA VAL A 345 -18.96 -11.56 -10.77
C VAL A 345 -18.80 -12.77 -9.88
N ILE A 346 -19.87 -13.59 -9.73
CA ILE A 346 -19.90 -14.72 -8.79
C ILE A 346 -18.99 -15.83 -9.30
N GLY A 347 -18.91 -16.04 -10.59
CA GLY A 347 -18.04 -17.03 -11.21
C GLY A 347 -16.57 -16.85 -10.84
N PHE A 348 -16.11 -15.62 -10.69
CA PHE A 348 -14.72 -15.32 -10.34
C PHE A 348 -14.43 -15.35 -8.81
N VAL A 349 -15.48 -15.33 -7.97
CA VAL A 349 -15.33 -15.29 -6.50
C VAL A 349 -14.61 -16.51 -5.92
N PRO A 350 -14.89 -17.77 -6.35
CA PRO A 350 -14.22 -18.94 -5.77
C PRO A 350 -12.70 -18.88 -5.88
N GLN A 351 -12.18 -18.60 -7.07
CA GLN A 351 -10.74 -18.45 -7.33
C GLN A 351 -10.12 -17.36 -6.45
N MET A 352 -10.80 -16.23 -6.29
CA MET A 352 -10.37 -15.13 -5.44
C MET A 352 -10.36 -15.50 -3.95
N LEU A 353 -11.33 -16.26 -3.47
CA LEU A 353 -11.39 -16.72 -2.07
C LEU A 353 -10.21 -17.64 -1.76
N VAL A 354 -9.88 -18.57 -2.65
CA VAL A 354 -8.72 -19.47 -2.49
C VAL A 354 -7.43 -18.65 -2.43
N LEU A 355 -7.28 -17.67 -3.31
CA LEU A 355 -6.12 -16.75 -3.29
C LEU A 355 -6.04 -15.97 -1.97
N PHE A 356 -7.14 -15.38 -1.51
CA PHE A 356 -7.19 -14.64 -0.24
C PHE A 356 -6.90 -15.52 0.96
N PHE A 357 -7.31 -16.79 0.93
CA PHE A 357 -7.01 -17.75 1.97
C PHE A 357 -5.49 -17.95 2.12
N PHE A 358 -4.78 -18.23 1.03
CA PHE A 358 -3.33 -18.42 1.08
C PHE A 358 -2.58 -17.14 1.42
N LEU A 359 -3.01 -16.00 0.89
CA LEU A 359 -2.41 -14.70 1.24
C LEU A 359 -2.60 -14.39 2.74
N ALA A 360 -3.78 -14.69 3.31
CA ALA A 360 -4.03 -14.52 4.74
C ALA A 360 -3.15 -15.44 5.59
N ILE A 361 -2.87 -16.67 5.14
CA ILE A 361 -1.90 -17.57 5.80
C ILE A 361 -0.50 -16.96 5.81
N LEU A 362 -0.01 -16.50 4.66
CA LEU A 362 1.33 -15.92 4.53
C LEU A 362 1.49 -14.63 5.34
N GLU A 363 0.43 -13.85 5.45
CA GLU A 363 0.39 -12.62 6.25
C GLU A 363 0.37 -12.96 7.75
N ASP A 364 -0.55 -13.83 8.20
CA ASP A 364 -0.72 -14.18 9.61
C ASP A 364 0.51 -14.92 10.16
N CYS A 365 1.17 -15.78 9.38
CA CYS A 365 2.41 -16.44 9.84
C CYS A 365 3.64 -15.50 9.91
N GLY A 366 3.57 -14.29 9.36
CA GLY A 366 4.64 -13.30 9.35
C GLY A 366 5.64 -13.43 8.19
N TYR A 367 5.36 -14.27 7.17
CA TYR A 367 6.23 -14.44 6.01
C TYR A 367 6.33 -13.18 5.14
N MET A 368 5.21 -12.46 4.96
CA MET A 368 5.17 -11.24 4.14
C MET A 368 6.10 -10.13 4.63
N ALA A 369 6.32 -10.05 5.95
CA ALA A 369 7.27 -9.10 6.53
C ALA A 369 8.72 -9.37 6.05
N ARG A 370 9.11 -10.65 5.94
CA ARG A 370 10.44 -11.06 5.44
C ARG A 370 10.62 -10.73 3.97
N VAL A 371 9.59 -10.97 3.18
CA VAL A 371 9.59 -10.62 1.75
C VAL A 371 9.79 -9.12 1.55
N ALA A 372 9.06 -8.29 2.31
CA ALA A 372 9.21 -6.84 2.26
C ALA A 372 10.65 -6.41 2.64
N PHE A 373 11.23 -7.02 3.68
CA PHE A 373 12.62 -6.76 4.10
C PHE A 373 13.64 -7.08 3.00
N ILE A 374 13.51 -8.24 2.36
CA ILE A 374 14.41 -8.66 1.29
C ILE A 374 14.35 -7.70 0.10
N MET A 375 13.14 -7.30 -0.26
CA MET A 375 12.88 -6.47 -1.43
C MET A 375 13.17 -4.98 -1.20
N ASP A 376 13.23 -4.51 0.04
CA ASP A 376 13.49 -3.11 0.37
C ASP A 376 14.79 -2.60 -0.27
N ARG A 377 15.86 -3.38 -0.18
CA ARG A 377 17.15 -3.03 -0.77
C ARG A 377 17.10 -2.82 -2.29
N ILE A 378 16.23 -3.54 -2.98
CA ILE A 378 16.06 -3.46 -4.44
C ILE A 378 15.19 -2.25 -4.78
N PHE A 379 14.04 -2.11 -4.10
CA PHE A 379 13.04 -1.09 -4.40
C PHE A 379 13.51 0.33 -4.05
N ARG A 380 14.29 0.49 -2.99
CA ARG A 380 14.90 1.79 -2.66
C ARG A 380 15.76 2.37 -3.78
N LYS A 381 16.47 1.53 -4.53
CA LYS A 381 17.24 2.00 -5.69
C LYS A 381 16.38 2.66 -6.77
N PHE A 382 15.11 2.28 -6.84
CA PHE A 382 14.13 2.82 -7.78
C PHE A 382 13.23 3.89 -7.16
N GLY A 383 13.50 4.31 -5.92
CA GLY A 383 12.74 5.34 -5.22
C GLY A 383 11.42 4.88 -4.63
N LEU A 384 11.18 3.57 -4.54
CA LEU A 384 10.02 2.96 -3.92
C LEU A 384 10.39 2.35 -2.57
N SER A 385 9.47 2.35 -1.61
CA SER A 385 9.62 1.63 -0.35
C SER A 385 9.61 0.12 -0.58
N GLY A 386 10.36 -0.65 0.19
CA GLY A 386 10.30 -2.11 0.16
C GLY A 386 8.92 -2.68 0.43
N LYS A 387 8.09 -1.98 1.21
CA LYS A 387 6.69 -2.33 1.43
C LYS A 387 5.85 -2.26 0.15
N SER A 388 6.25 -1.48 -0.86
CA SER A 388 5.58 -1.37 -2.16
C SER A 388 5.62 -2.67 -2.96
N PHE A 389 6.59 -3.55 -2.68
CA PHE A 389 6.69 -4.85 -3.34
C PHE A 389 5.51 -5.77 -3.03
N ILE A 390 4.97 -5.74 -1.79
CA ILE A 390 3.84 -6.58 -1.39
C ILE A 390 2.60 -6.32 -2.26
N PRO A 391 2.12 -5.06 -2.40
CA PRO A 391 1.06 -4.74 -3.36
C PRO A 391 1.35 -5.19 -4.79
N MET A 392 2.55 -4.95 -5.29
CA MET A 392 2.91 -5.31 -6.66
C MET A 392 2.90 -6.81 -6.90
N LEU A 393 3.36 -7.58 -5.91
CA LEU A 393 3.31 -9.02 -5.97
C LEU A 393 1.87 -9.55 -5.99
N ILE A 394 1.03 -9.08 -5.06
CA ILE A 394 -0.38 -9.44 -5.03
C ILE A 394 -1.05 -9.05 -6.35
N GLY A 395 -0.55 -7.98 -7.00
CA GLY A 395 -0.99 -7.49 -8.30
C GLY A 395 -0.86 -8.49 -9.44
N THR A 396 0.08 -9.43 -9.37
CA THR A 396 0.20 -10.51 -10.37
C THR A 396 -1.03 -11.44 -10.37
N GLY A 397 -1.70 -11.59 -9.24
CA GLY A 397 -2.97 -12.31 -9.16
C GLY A 397 -4.17 -11.41 -9.46
N CYS A 398 -4.34 -10.34 -8.69
CA CYS A 398 -5.47 -9.42 -8.86
C CYS A 398 -5.12 -8.00 -8.37
N GLY A 399 -5.50 -6.99 -9.19
CA GLY A 399 -5.28 -5.58 -8.88
C GLY A 399 -6.05 -5.05 -7.67
N VAL A 400 -7.21 -5.61 -7.34
CA VAL A 400 -8.06 -5.16 -6.22
C VAL A 400 -7.37 -5.36 -4.87
N PRO A 401 -6.99 -6.60 -4.48
CA PRO A 401 -6.28 -6.82 -3.23
C PRO A 401 -4.88 -6.17 -3.24
N ALA A 402 -4.26 -6.05 -4.40
CA ALA A 402 -2.99 -5.36 -4.55
C ALA A 402 -3.07 -3.90 -4.10
N VAL A 403 -4.03 -3.15 -4.61
CA VAL A 403 -4.28 -1.76 -4.21
C VAL A 403 -4.65 -1.68 -2.73
N MET A 404 -5.47 -2.60 -2.22
CA MET A 404 -5.84 -2.65 -0.80
C MET A 404 -4.64 -2.92 0.13
N ALA A 405 -3.69 -3.73 -0.32
CA ALA A 405 -2.47 -4.02 0.45
C ALA A 405 -1.56 -2.79 0.62
N SER A 406 -1.72 -1.75 -0.19
CA SER A 406 -0.98 -0.49 -0.04
C SER A 406 -1.21 0.21 1.31
N ARG A 407 -2.24 -0.16 2.06
CA ARG A 407 -2.50 0.32 3.43
C ARG A 407 -1.37 0.04 4.41
N THR A 408 -0.56 -0.97 4.13
CA THR A 408 0.61 -1.32 4.96
C THR A 408 1.76 -0.34 4.79
N ILE A 409 1.67 0.57 3.82
CA ILE A 409 2.67 1.60 3.55
C ILE A 409 2.32 2.84 4.37
N GLU A 410 3.19 3.21 5.29
CA GLU A 410 3.00 4.30 6.25
C GLU A 410 3.11 5.67 5.58
N SER A 411 4.10 5.85 4.68
CA SER A 411 4.27 7.09 3.94
C SER A 411 3.12 7.28 2.93
N ASP A 412 2.33 8.34 3.10
CA ASP A 412 1.22 8.69 2.20
C ASP A 412 1.70 8.89 0.76
N ARG A 413 2.89 9.48 0.59
CA ARG A 413 3.55 9.67 -0.69
C ARG A 413 3.89 8.34 -1.36
N ASP A 414 4.58 7.44 -0.67
CA ASP A 414 4.97 6.13 -1.20
C ASP A 414 3.75 5.25 -1.44
N ARG A 415 2.72 5.36 -0.60
CA ARG A 415 1.43 4.70 -0.79
C ARG A 415 0.75 5.14 -2.09
N LYS A 416 0.65 6.45 -2.34
CA LYS A 416 0.08 6.99 -3.58
C LYS A 416 0.86 6.54 -4.82
N MET A 417 2.19 6.61 -4.78
CA MET A 417 3.05 6.11 -5.87
C MET A 417 2.80 4.62 -6.13
N THR A 418 2.74 3.83 -5.07
CA THR A 418 2.47 2.38 -5.18
C THR A 418 1.11 2.12 -5.79
N ILE A 419 0.06 2.81 -5.34
CA ILE A 419 -1.30 2.66 -5.91
C ILE A 419 -1.31 2.99 -7.41
N MET A 420 -0.59 4.04 -7.83
CA MET A 420 -0.53 4.46 -9.24
C MET A 420 0.21 3.47 -10.13
N THR A 421 1.14 2.68 -9.59
CA THR A 421 2.05 1.83 -10.39
C THR A 421 1.74 0.33 -10.26
N THR A 422 1.13 -0.11 -9.17
CA THR A 422 0.89 -1.54 -8.87
C THR A 422 0.12 -2.25 -9.97
N THR A 423 -0.84 -1.59 -10.60
CA THR A 423 -1.70 -2.18 -11.63
C THR A 423 -1.05 -2.31 -13.01
N PHE A 424 0.18 -1.85 -13.20
CA PHE A 424 0.96 -2.09 -14.42
C PHE A 424 1.40 -3.55 -14.55
N ILE A 425 1.54 -4.25 -13.43
CA ILE A 425 1.86 -5.68 -13.44
C ILE A 425 0.65 -6.46 -13.99
N PRO A 426 0.86 -7.37 -14.95
CA PRO A 426 -0.21 -8.21 -15.47
C PRO A 426 -0.85 -9.05 -14.36
N CYS A 427 -2.17 -8.94 -14.19
CA CYS A 427 -2.97 -9.79 -13.32
C CYS A 427 -3.61 -10.95 -14.10
N GLY A 428 -4.23 -11.90 -13.41
CA GLY A 428 -4.91 -13.04 -14.05
C GLY A 428 -5.90 -12.63 -15.13
N ALA A 429 -6.72 -11.61 -14.89
CA ALA A 429 -7.70 -11.08 -15.85
C ALA A 429 -7.08 -10.47 -17.14
N LYS A 430 -5.79 -10.18 -17.15
CA LYS A 430 -5.07 -9.74 -18.37
C LYS A 430 -4.47 -10.90 -19.16
N MET A 431 -4.43 -12.11 -18.60
CA MET A 431 -3.87 -13.28 -19.29
C MET A 431 -4.62 -13.66 -20.57
N PRO A 432 -5.96 -13.61 -20.63
CA PRO A 432 -6.69 -13.86 -21.88
C PRO A 432 -6.27 -12.93 -23.02
N ILE A 433 -6.02 -11.64 -22.75
CA ILE A 433 -5.51 -10.70 -23.77
C ILE A 433 -4.13 -11.12 -24.27
N ILE A 434 -3.25 -11.53 -23.36
CA ILE A 434 -1.90 -11.99 -23.71
C ILE A 434 -1.98 -13.29 -24.52
N GLY A 435 -2.84 -14.23 -24.10
CA GLY A 435 -3.10 -15.50 -24.79
C GLY A 435 -3.66 -15.29 -26.18
N LEU A 436 -4.67 -14.42 -26.34
CA LEU A 436 -5.25 -14.04 -27.61
C LEU A 436 -4.18 -13.51 -28.58
N ILE A 437 -3.39 -12.54 -28.17
CA ILE A 437 -2.36 -11.93 -29.03
C ILE A 437 -1.23 -12.94 -29.34
N ALA A 438 -0.80 -13.71 -28.33
CA ALA A 438 0.22 -14.75 -28.53
C ALA A 438 -0.25 -15.84 -29.51
N GLY A 439 -1.49 -16.30 -29.39
CA GLY A 439 -2.07 -17.35 -30.21
C GLY A 439 -2.41 -16.86 -31.64
N ALA A 440 -3.27 -15.86 -31.76
CA ALA A 440 -3.79 -15.38 -33.02
C ALA A 440 -2.74 -14.73 -33.93
N ILE A 441 -1.83 -13.95 -33.35
CA ILE A 441 -0.89 -13.11 -34.11
C ILE A 441 0.52 -13.69 -34.16
N PHE A 442 1.00 -14.22 -33.04
CA PHE A 442 2.36 -14.73 -32.88
C PHE A 442 2.43 -16.27 -32.94
N HIS A 443 1.35 -16.94 -33.34
CA HIS A 443 1.29 -18.40 -33.57
C HIS A 443 1.79 -19.22 -32.37
N GLY A 444 1.44 -18.79 -31.13
CA GLY A 444 1.85 -19.47 -29.89
C GLY A 444 3.29 -19.23 -29.46
N ALA A 445 3.92 -18.16 -29.92
CA ALA A 445 5.30 -17.84 -29.55
C ALA A 445 5.48 -17.65 -28.04
N SER A 446 6.31 -18.47 -27.43
CA SER A 446 6.52 -18.56 -25.95
C SER A 446 7.13 -17.30 -25.31
N TRP A 447 7.69 -16.38 -26.09
CA TRP A 447 8.28 -15.14 -25.59
C TRP A 447 7.26 -14.02 -25.29
N VAL A 448 6.05 -14.08 -25.88
CA VAL A 448 5.04 -12.99 -25.79
C VAL A 448 4.58 -12.81 -24.34
N ALA A 449 4.19 -13.89 -23.67
CA ALA A 449 3.72 -13.81 -22.29
C ALA A 449 4.82 -13.31 -21.31
N PRO A 450 6.06 -13.84 -21.32
CA PRO A 450 7.14 -13.25 -20.52
C PRO A 450 7.39 -11.78 -20.84
N SER A 451 7.35 -11.38 -22.13
CA SER A 451 7.57 -9.98 -22.51
C SER A 451 6.55 -9.03 -21.90
N ALA A 452 5.29 -9.43 -21.79
CA ALA A 452 4.23 -8.66 -21.15
C ALA A 452 4.54 -8.38 -19.68
N TYR A 453 5.04 -9.37 -18.93
CA TYR A 453 5.50 -9.17 -17.56
C TYR A 453 6.71 -8.25 -17.46
N PHE A 454 7.70 -8.39 -18.37
CA PHE A 454 8.85 -7.47 -18.41
C PHE A 454 8.44 -6.04 -18.72
N VAL A 455 7.47 -5.83 -19.63
CA VAL A 455 6.90 -4.51 -19.90
C VAL A 455 6.24 -3.92 -18.65
N GLY A 456 5.44 -4.71 -17.93
CA GLY A 456 4.82 -4.28 -16.68
C GLY A 456 5.85 -3.90 -15.61
N MET A 457 6.88 -4.71 -15.40
CA MET A 457 7.97 -4.43 -14.46
C MET A 457 8.77 -3.17 -14.86
N ALA A 458 9.10 -3.03 -16.14
CA ALA A 458 9.77 -1.85 -16.65
C ALA A 458 8.92 -0.59 -16.44
N ALA A 459 7.62 -0.67 -16.69
CA ALA A 459 6.67 0.42 -16.45
C ALA A 459 6.65 0.85 -14.98
N VAL A 460 6.67 -0.09 -14.03
CA VAL A 460 6.75 0.20 -12.59
C VAL A 460 8.05 0.94 -12.26
N ILE A 461 9.19 0.44 -12.73
CA ILE A 461 10.51 1.02 -12.46
C ILE A 461 10.61 2.43 -13.06
N ILE A 462 10.25 2.60 -14.33
CA ILE A 462 10.28 3.88 -15.04
C ILE A 462 9.37 4.89 -14.32
N SER A 463 8.15 4.48 -13.99
CA SER A 463 7.20 5.35 -13.28
C SER A 463 7.67 5.69 -11.87
N GLY A 464 8.23 4.75 -11.13
CA GLY A 464 8.80 5.00 -9.80
C GLY A 464 9.89 6.08 -9.84
N ILE A 465 10.85 5.94 -10.76
CA ILE A 465 11.94 6.91 -10.93
C ILE A 465 11.39 8.27 -11.39
N MET A 466 10.47 8.29 -12.36
CA MET A 466 9.88 9.53 -12.89
C MET A 466 9.08 10.28 -11.83
N LEU A 467 8.20 9.59 -11.12
CA LEU A 467 7.33 10.19 -10.10
C LEU A 467 8.17 10.75 -8.95
N LYS A 468 9.17 10.01 -8.46
CA LYS A 468 10.08 10.47 -7.41
C LYS A 468 10.76 11.81 -7.75
N LYS A 469 11.06 12.06 -9.03
CA LYS A 469 11.68 13.28 -9.50
C LYS A 469 10.70 14.45 -9.71
N THR A 470 9.44 14.27 -9.40
CA THR A 470 8.44 15.35 -9.43
C THR A 470 8.33 16.01 -8.06
N LYS A 471 8.01 17.30 -8.01
CA LYS A 471 7.80 18.02 -6.74
C LYS A 471 6.79 17.38 -5.81
N LEU A 472 5.77 16.71 -6.35
CA LEU A 472 4.69 16.04 -5.59
C LEU A 472 5.15 14.79 -4.84
N PHE A 473 6.20 14.12 -5.32
CA PHE A 473 6.70 12.85 -4.80
C PHE A 473 8.21 12.90 -4.47
N ALA A 474 8.82 14.10 -4.51
CA ALA A 474 10.22 14.29 -4.15
C ALA A 474 10.45 14.03 -2.65
N GLY A 475 11.66 13.61 -2.29
CA GLY A 475 12.10 13.28 -0.93
C GLY A 475 12.57 11.84 -0.80
N ASP A 476 13.25 11.53 0.29
CA ASP A 476 13.77 10.18 0.52
C ASP A 476 12.66 9.20 0.91
N PRO A 477 12.73 7.93 0.46
CA PRO A 477 11.79 6.93 0.91
C PRO A 477 11.91 6.76 2.42
N ALA A 478 10.76 6.64 3.11
CA ALA A 478 10.72 6.43 4.55
C ALA A 478 11.67 5.27 4.93
N PRO A 479 12.49 5.42 5.98
CA PRO A 479 13.38 4.36 6.41
C PRO A 479 12.56 3.10 6.72
N PHE A 480 13.02 1.96 6.19
CA PHE A 480 12.34 0.69 6.40
C PHE A 480 12.64 0.18 7.81
N VAL A 481 11.87 0.63 8.76
CA VAL A 481 11.93 0.18 10.15
C VAL A 481 10.75 -0.76 10.38
N MET A 482 10.91 -2.04 10.04
CA MET A 482 9.89 -3.06 10.30
C MET A 482 10.45 -4.13 11.24
N GLU A 483 9.73 -4.38 12.33
CA GLU A 483 9.99 -5.55 13.15
C GLU A 483 9.63 -6.79 12.36
N MET A 484 10.53 -7.78 12.32
CA MET A 484 10.19 -9.10 11.86
C MET A 484 9.48 -9.82 13.01
N PRO A 485 8.13 -9.95 12.99
CA PRO A 485 7.42 -10.65 14.05
C PRO A 485 7.90 -12.10 14.09
N ALA A 486 7.97 -12.72 15.28
CA ALA A 486 8.29 -14.13 15.37
C ALA A 486 7.29 -14.96 14.54
N TYR A 487 7.76 -16.02 13.87
CA TYR A 487 6.84 -16.93 13.20
C TYR A 487 5.89 -17.57 14.19
N HIS A 488 4.63 -17.60 13.83
CA HIS A 488 3.60 -18.33 14.59
C HIS A 488 2.70 -19.10 13.63
N THR A 489 2.09 -20.15 14.15
CA THR A 489 1.12 -20.93 13.38
C THR A 489 -0.12 -20.09 13.13
N PRO A 490 -0.55 -19.97 11.87
CA PRO A 490 -1.75 -19.20 11.52
C PRO A 490 -2.98 -19.73 12.28
N ARG A 491 -3.76 -18.81 12.83
CA ARG A 491 -5.02 -19.17 13.48
C ARG A 491 -6.11 -19.28 12.45
N ALA A 492 -6.71 -20.47 12.30
CA ALA A 492 -7.75 -20.73 11.31
C ALA A 492 -8.89 -19.70 11.32
N VAL A 493 -9.31 -19.27 12.52
CA VAL A 493 -10.38 -18.25 12.66
C VAL A 493 -9.96 -16.91 12.05
N ASN A 494 -8.72 -16.46 12.27
CA ASN A 494 -8.20 -15.20 11.70
C ASN A 494 -8.11 -15.28 10.19
N VAL A 495 -7.57 -16.38 9.68
CA VAL A 495 -7.40 -16.62 8.24
C VAL A 495 -8.76 -16.63 7.54
N LEU A 496 -9.72 -17.42 8.03
CA LEU A 496 -11.06 -17.50 7.44
C LEU A 496 -11.81 -16.16 7.54
N ARG A 497 -11.67 -15.45 8.64
CA ARG A 497 -12.25 -14.12 8.80
C ARG A 497 -11.67 -13.12 7.81
N SER A 498 -10.35 -13.05 7.69
CA SER A 498 -9.65 -12.17 6.74
C SER A 498 -10.03 -12.50 5.29
N MET A 499 -10.09 -13.80 4.94
CA MET A 499 -10.55 -14.27 3.64
C MET A 499 -11.98 -13.79 3.35
N TRP A 500 -12.91 -13.98 4.29
CA TRP A 500 -14.31 -13.60 4.11
C TRP A 500 -14.52 -12.09 4.08
N GLU A 501 -13.84 -11.32 4.91
CA GLU A 501 -13.90 -9.85 4.90
C GLU A 501 -13.44 -9.28 3.56
N ARG A 502 -12.36 -9.80 2.99
CA ARG A 502 -11.86 -9.42 1.66
C ARG A 502 -12.82 -9.86 0.55
N GLY A 503 -13.28 -11.09 0.57
CA GLY A 503 -14.21 -11.66 -0.41
C GLY A 503 -15.57 -10.95 -0.40
N SER A 504 -16.19 -10.75 0.77
CA SER A 504 -17.46 -10.05 0.87
C SER A 504 -17.36 -8.56 0.48
N SER A 505 -16.24 -7.93 0.78
CA SER A 505 -15.98 -6.56 0.33
C SER A 505 -15.86 -6.49 -1.20
N PHE A 506 -15.26 -7.49 -1.83
CA PHE A 506 -15.20 -7.61 -3.29
C PHE A 506 -16.60 -7.78 -3.88
N ILE A 507 -17.37 -8.77 -3.42
CA ILE A 507 -18.73 -9.06 -3.93
C ILE A 507 -19.62 -7.83 -3.81
N LYS A 508 -19.67 -7.17 -2.66
CA LYS A 508 -20.55 -6.03 -2.43
C LYS A 508 -20.19 -4.80 -3.26
N LYS A 509 -18.90 -4.50 -3.42
CA LYS A 509 -18.45 -3.24 -4.04
C LYS A 509 -18.15 -3.41 -5.53
N ALA A 510 -17.39 -4.43 -5.90
CA ALA A 510 -17.09 -4.69 -7.29
C ALA A 510 -18.31 -5.25 -8.02
N GLY A 511 -19.06 -6.17 -7.40
CA GLY A 511 -20.25 -6.77 -7.96
C GLY A 511 -21.32 -5.73 -8.35
N THR A 512 -21.57 -4.73 -7.51
CA THR A 512 -22.56 -3.68 -7.83
C THR A 512 -22.14 -2.85 -9.05
N ILE A 513 -20.84 -2.48 -9.14
CA ILE A 513 -20.33 -1.67 -10.24
C ILE A 513 -20.31 -2.49 -11.52
N ILE A 514 -19.86 -3.74 -11.46
CA ILE A 514 -19.80 -4.63 -12.62
C ILE A 514 -21.21 -4.89 -13.15
N LEU A 515 -22.18 -5.23 -12.28
CA LEU A 515 -23.55 -5.45 -12.67
C LEU A 515 -24.17 -4.23 -13.36
N LEU A 516 -23.98 -3.03 -12.78
CA LEU A 516 -24.49 -1.81 -13.42
C LEU A 516 -23.85 -1.59 -14.81
N SER A 517 -22.55 -1.86 -14.91
CA SER A 517 -21.80 -1.70 -16.16
C SER A 517 -22.21 -2.71 -17.23
N THR A 518 -22.48 -3.97 -16.85
CA THR A 518 -22.96 -4.98 -17.80
C THR A 518 -24.37 -4.65 -18.31
N ILE A 519 -25.25 -4.15 -17.46
CA ILE A 519 -26.57 -3.67 -17.90
C ILE A 519 -26.42 -2.50 -18.89
N VAL A 520 -25.58 -1.53 -18.61
CA VAL A 520 -25.33 -0.41 -19.54
C VAL A 520 -24.74 -0.89 -20.85
N LEU A 521 -23.78 -1.82 -20.81
CA LEU A 521 -23.20 -2.39 -22.04
C LEU A 521 -24.23 -3.17 -22.84
N TRP A 522 -25.01 -4.03 -22.19
CA TRP A 522 -26.08 -4.76 -22.84
C TRP A 522 -27.01 -3.79 -23.60
N PHE A 523 -27.41 -2.67 -22.94
CA PHE A 523 -28.22 -1.64 -23.61
C PHE A 523 -27.48 -1.00 -24.80
N LEU A 524 -26.21 -0.64 -24.66
CA LEU A 524 -25.42 -0.02 -25.70
C LEU A 524 -25.14 -0.97 -26.89
N GLN A 525 -25.07 -2.26 -26.65
CA GLN A 525 -24.87 -3.28 -27.68
C GLN A 525 -26.17 -3.67 -28.38
N GLY A 526 -27.26 -3.83 -27.61
CA GLY A 526 -28.53 -4.32 -28.12
C GLY A 526 -29.42 -3.26 -28.75
N PHE A 527 -29.13 -1.97 -28.55
CA PHE A 527 -29.92 -0.87 -29.09
C PHE A 527 -29.13 0.01 -30.05
N GLY A 528 -29.79 0.47 -31.11
CA GLY A 528 -29.17 1.33 -32.12
C GLY A 528 -30.17 1.90 -33.12
N TRP A 529 -29.66 2.33 -34.24
CA TRP A 529 -30.45 2.88 -35.33
C TRP A 529 -30.35 1.96 -36.55
N GLU A 530 -31.45 1.26 -36.86
CA GLU A 530 -31.55 0.47 -38.06
C GLU A 530 -32.64 1.07 -38.97
N LYS A 531 -32.33 1.30 -40.24
CA LYS A 531 -33.24 1.89 -41.26
C LYS A 531 -33.91 3.22 -40.81
N GLY A 532 -33.25 3.99 -39.96
CA GLY A 532 -33.74 5.28 -39.47
C GLY A 532 -34.68 5.21 -38.28
N ALA A 533 -34.98 4.04 -37.74
CA ALA A 533 -35.74 3.85 -36.51
C ALA A 533 -34.81 3.42 -35.36
N PHE A 534 -35.06 3.92 -34.16
CA PHE A 534 -34.38 3.52 -32.94
C PHE A 534 -35.08 2.29 -32.36
N GLY A 535 -34.34 1.22 -32.14
CA GLY A 535 -34.85 -0.04 -31.61
C GLY A 535 -33.76 -1.02 -31.23
N MET A 536 -34.17 -2.25 -30.91
CA MET A 536 -33.22 -3.37 -30.81
C MET A 536 -32.63 -3.63 -32.17
N VAL A 537 -31.33 -3.87 -32.25
CA VAL A 537 -30.58 -4.16 -33.45
C VAL A 537 -30.02 -5.58 -33.43
N ASP A 538 -30.16 -6.29 -34.50
CA ASP A 538 -29.63 -7.64 -34.65
C ASP A 538 -28.14 -7.60 -35.05
N ASP A 539 -27.70 -6.53 -35.71
CA ASP A 539 -26.32 -6.32 -36.10
C ASP A 539 -25.65 -5.28 -35.21
N ILE A 540 -24.57 -5.69 -34.51
CA ILE A 540 -23.80 -4.86 -33.59
C ILE A 540 -23.19 -3.63 -34.29
N ASP A 541 -22.95 -3.70 -35.63
CA ASP A 541 -22.42 -2.60 -36.41
C ASP A 541 -23.36 -1.36 -36.39
N HIS A 542 -24.65 -1.57 -36.17
CA HIS A 542 -25.69 -0.51 -36.05
C HIS A 542 -25.99 -0.09 -34.62
N SER A 543 -25.29 -0.65 -33.62
CA SER A 543 -25.49 -0.35 -32.20
C SER A 543 -25.00 1.05 -31.82
N ILE A 544 -25.51 1.55 -30.67
CA ILE A 544 -24.99 2.76 -30.03
C ILE A 544 -23.50 2.58 -29.72
N LEU A 545 -23.10 1.39 -29.27
CA LEU A 545 -21.71 1.09 -28.92
C LEU A 545 -20.77 1.20 -30.13
N SER A 546 -21.20 0.72 -31.30
CA SER A 546 -20.46 0.89 -32.55
C SER A 546 -20.28 2.36 -32.92
N SER A 547 -21.38 3.16 -32.83
CA SER A 547 -21.35 4.60 -33.12
C SER A 547 -20.38 5.35 -32.18
N ILE A 548 -20.37 5.01 -30.90
CA ILE A 548 -19.41 5.52 -29.91
C ILE A 548 -17.99 5.08 -30.30
N GLY A 549 -17.79 3.79 -30.59
CA GLY A 549 -16.49 3.24 -30.97
C GLY A 549 -15.90 3.95 -32.19
N GLN A 550 -16.68 4.14 -33.25
CA GLN A 550 -16.27 4.85 -34.46
C GLN A 550 -15.86 6.31 -34.18
N THR A 551 -16.57 6.97 -33.26
CA THR A 551 -16.26 8.35 -32.87
C THR A 551 -14.91 8.48 -32.16
N PHE A 552 -14.49 7.48 -31.38
CA PHE A 552 -13.22 7.51 -30.62
C PHE A 552 -12.08 6.72 -31.27
N ALA A 553 -12.34 5.90 -32.28
CA ALA A 553 -11.33 5.04 -32.93
C ALA A 553 -10.11 5.82 -33.43
N TRP A 554 -10.30 7.04 -33.93
CA TRP A 554 -9.23 7.89 -34.45
C TRP A 554 -8.14 8.21 -33.40
N ILE A 555 -8.48 8.22 -32.12
CA ILE A 555 -7.54 8.45 -31.02
C ILE A 555 -6.47 7.35 -30.98
N PHE A 556 -6.84 6.12 -31.34
CA PHE A 556 -5.97 4.96 -31.32
C PHE A 556 -5.25 4.70 -32.64
N SER A 557 -5.60 5.44 -33.69
CA SER A 557 -4.93 5.34 -35.00
C SER A 557 -3.41 5.53 -34.92
N PRO A 558 -2.85 6.49 -34.15
CA PRO A 558 -1.40 6.63 -33.99
C PRO A 558 -0.72 5.44 -33.32
N LEU A 559 -1.48 4.59 -32.62
CA LEU A 559 -1.01 3.37 -31.96
C LEU A 559 -1.04 2.14 -32.89
N GLY A 560 -1.54 2.31 -34.13
CA GLY A 560 -1.62 1.28 -35.15
C GLY A 560 -2.89 0.46 -35.16
N TRP A 561 -3.86 0.72 -34.27
CA TRP A 561 -5.11 -0.02 -34.16
C TRP A 561 -6.33 0.93 -34.04
N GLY A 562 -6.44 1.86 -34.98
CA GLY A 562 -7.55 2.81 -35.09
C GLY A 562 -8.86 2.20 -35.60
N ASP A 563 -9.06 0.89 -35.46
CA ASP A 563 -10.31 0.20 -35.76
C ASP A 563 -11.29 0.37 -34.58
N TRP A 564 -12.58 0.61 -34.89
CA TRP A 564 -13.60 0.81 -33.89
C TRP A 564 -13.82 -0.43 -33.00
N LYS A 565 -13.65 -1.65 -33.54
CA LYS A 565 -13.77 -2.91 -32.80
C LYS A 565 -12.70 -2.97 -31.68
N ALA A 566 -11.47 -2.62 -32.02
CA ALA A 566 -10.38 -2.55 -31.05
C ALA A 566 -10.61 -1.46 -30.00
N ALA A 567 -11.13 -0.30 -30.41
CA ALA A 567 -11.46 0.79 -29.48
C ALA A 567 -12.55 0.37 -28.48
N VAL A 568 -13.63 -0.25 -28.98
CA VAL A 568 -14.71 -0.80 -28.14
C VAL A 568 -14.18 -1.87 -27.19
N ALA A 569 -13.43 -2.85 -27.69
CA ALA A 569 -12.84 -3.90 -26.85
C ALA A 569 -11.94 -3.35 -25.73
N SER A 570 -11.18 -2.28 -26.01
CA SER A 570 -10.37 -1.61 -24.98
C SER A 570 -11.23 -0.91 -23.92
N VAL A 571 -12.36 -0.31 -24.30
CA VAL A 571 -13.28 0.35 -23.38
C VAL A 571 -14.04 -0.67 -22.53
N THR A 572 -14.53 -1.76 -23.12
CA THR A 572 -15.20 -2.84 -22.37
C THR A 572 -14.25 -3.53 -21.41
N GLY A 573 -12.96 -3.62 -21.78
CA GLY A 573 -11.88 -4.08 -20.90
C GLY A 573 -11.64 -3.22 -19.65
N LEU A 574 -12.25 -2.04 -19.52
CA LEU A 574 -12.25 -1.28 -18.26
C LEU A 574 -13.25 -1.85 -17.26
N ILE A 575 -14.28 -2.54 -17.70
CA ILE A 575 -15.24 -3.20 -16.79
C ILE A 575 -14.56 -4.41 -16.17
N ALA A 576 -14.11 -5.32 -17.01
CA ALA A 576 -13.30 -6.47 -16.65
C ALA A 576 -12.34 -6.77 -17.81
N LYS A 577 -11.07 -7.03 -17.53
CA LYS A 577 -10.04 -7.15 -18.60
C LYS A 577 -10.25 -8.37 -19.49
N GLU A 578 -10.79 -9.44 -18.96
CA GLU A 578 -11.21 -10.63 -19.73
C GLU A 578 -12.28 -10.32 -20.78
N ASN A 579 -13.12 -9.32 -20.55
CA ASN A 579 -14.17 -8.93 -21.50
C ASN A 579 -13.62 -8.43 -22.84
N VAL A 580 -12.33 -8.09 -22.94
CA VAL A 580 -11.71 -7.74 -24.22
C VAL A 580 -11.85 -8.87 -25.22
N VAL A 581 -11.57 -10.11 -24.81
CA VAL A 581 -11.64 -11.30 -25.66
C VAL A 581 -13.10 -11.61 -26.03
N ALA A 582 -13.99 -11.62 -25.05
CA ALA A 582 -15.41 -11.84 -25.25
C ALA A 582 -16.02 -10.78 -26.19
N THR A 583 -15.64 -9.51 -26.02
CA THR A 583 -16.11 -8.42 -26.91
C THR A 583 -15.61 -8.62 -28.33
N PHE A 584 -14.35 -8.97 -28.55
CA PHE A 584 -13.89 -9.30 -29.91
C PHE A 584 -14.67 -10.48 -30.52
N GLY A 585 -14.92 -11.54 -29.73
CA GLY A 585 -15.74 -12.66 -30.19
C GLY A 585 -17.11 -12.21 -30.69
N GLN A 586 -17.84 -11.44 -29.89
CA GLN A 586 -19.14 -10.88 -30.28
C GLN A 586 -19.03 -9.96 -31.50
N LEU A 587 -18.03 -9.08 -31.56
CA LEU A 587 -17.82 -8.17 -32.70
C LEU A 587 -17.39 -8.90 -33.99
N TYR A 588 -16.95 -10.14 -33.94
CA TYR A 588 -16.68 -11.01 -35.06
C TYR A 588 -17.78 -12.04 -35.31
N GLY A 589 -18.93 -11.97 -34.59
CA GLY A 589 -20.11 -12.77 -34.84
C GLY A 589 -20.16 -14.12 -34.12
N PHE A 590 -19.38 -14.29 -33.05
CA PHE A 590 -19.41 -15.51 -32.24
C PHE A 590 -20.19 -15.22 -30.93
N ALA A 591 -21.22 -16.02 -30.66
CA ALA A 591 -22.06 -15.88 -29.46
C ALA A 591 -21.29 -16.30 -28.19
N GLU A 592 -20.49 -17.34 -28.28
CA GLU A 592 -19.64 -17.84 -27.22
C GLU A 592 -18.21 -18.04 -27.76
N VAL A 593 -17.22 -17.70 -26.94
CA VAL A 593 -15.81 -17.87 -27.28
C VAL A 593 -15.04 -18.44 -26.10
N ALA A 594 -14.03 -19.26 -26.37
CA ALA A 594 -13.09 -19.73 -25.36
C ALA A 594 -12.30 -18.58 -24.74
N GLU A 595 -11.71 -18.81 -23.56
CA GLU A 595 -10.94 -17.79 -22.81
C GLU A 595 -9.83 -17.14 -23.67
N GLU A 596 -9.23 -17.89 -24.58
CA GLU A 596 -8.19 -17.42 -25.51
C GLU A 596 -8.74 -16.97 -26.87
N GLY A 597 -10.05 -17.10 -27.14
CA GLY A 597 -10.71 -16.65 -28.37
C GLY A 597 -10.28 -17.38 -29.64
N ASN A 598 -10.02 -18.68 -29.54
CA ASN A 598 -9.50 -19.51 -30.65
C ASN A 598 -10.38 -19.45 -31.92
N GLU A 599 -11.68 -19.25 -31.73
CA GLU A 599 -12.71 -19.27 -32.80
C GLU A 599 -12.53 -18.15 -33.80
N PHE A 600 -12.02 -16.98 -33.38
CA PHE A 600 -11.88 -15.81 -34.26
C PHE A 600 -10.42 -15.41 -34.56
N TRP A 601 -9.43 -16.24 -34.22
CA TRP A 601 -8.02 -15.95 -34.48
C TRP A 601 -7.73 -15.57 -35.92
N GLY A 602 -8.36 -16.26 -36.90
CA GLY A 602 -8.20 -15.96 -38.31
C GLY A 602 -8.66 -14.56 -38.71
N GLN A 603 -9.78 -14.11 -38.13
CA GLN A 603 -10.34 -12.78 -38.39
C GLN A 603 -9.51 -11.69 -37.73
N LEU A 604 -9.06 -11.94 -36.49
CA LEU A 604 -8.19 -11.02 -35.78
C LEU A 604 -6.83 -10.85 -36.45
N SER A 605 -6.23 -11.95 -36.93
CA SER A 605 -4.95 -11.92 -37.66
C SER A 605 -5.03 -11.18 -39.00
N ALA A 606 -6.22 -11.18 -39.66
CA ALA A 606 -6.46 -10.38 -40.82
C ALA A 606 -6.60 -8.88 -40.55
N SER A 607 -7.08 -8.52 -39.36
CA SER A 607 -7.36 -7.13 -38.96
C SER A 607 -6.15 -6.43 -38.33
N PHE A 608 -5.24 -7.18 -37.70
CA PHE A 608 -4.09 -6.62 -36.95
C PHE A 608 -2.75 -7.00 -37.58
N THR A 609 -1.88 -6.02 -37.75
CA THR A 609 -0.46 -6.32 -37.96
C THR A 609 0.18 -6.80 -36.66
N PRO A 610 1.24 -7.61 -36.65
CA PRO A 610 1.91 -8.08 -35.45
C PRO A 610 2.33 -6.94 -34.51
N LEU A 611 2.78 -5.84 -35.05
CA LEU A 611 3.20 -4.67 -34.29
C LEU A 611 2.02 -3.91 -33.67
N ALA A 612 0.91 -3.76 -34.43
CA ALA A 612 -0.32 -3.16 -33.91
C ALA A 612 -0.92 -3.99 -32.77
N ALA A 613 -0.92 -5.32 -32.92
CA ALA A 613 -1.39 -6.24 -31.89
C ALA A 613 -0.55 -6.16 -30.62
N TYR A 614 0.78 -6.10 -30.74
CA TYR A 614 1.67 -5.93 -29.60
C TYR A 614 1.47 -4.57 -28.93
N SER A 615 1.29 -3.49 -29.69
CA SER A 615 0.96 -2.15 -29.20
C SER A 615 -0.39 -2.15 -28.46
N PHE A 616 -1.42 -2.84 -29.00
CA PHE A 616 -2.71 -3.02 -28.35
C PHE A 616 -2.57 -3.74 -27.00
N MET A 617 -1.79 -4.83 -26.97
CA MET A 617 -1.49 -5.55 -25.73
C MET A 617 -0.82 -4.64 -24.71
N VAL A 618 0.24 -3.90 -25.07
CA VAL A 618 0.94 -2.96 -24.17
C VAL A 618 -0.02 -1.90 -23.62
N PHE A 619 -0.89 -1.33 -24.46
CA PHE A 619 -1.88 -0.37 -24.01
C PHE A 619 -2.82 -0.98 -22.95
N ASN A 620 -3.41 -2.14 -23.23
CA ASN A 620 -4.37 -2.78 -22.33
C ASN A 620 -3.72 -3.31 -21.03
N LEU A 621 -2.42 -3.60 -21.05
CA LEU A 621 -1.66 -3.96 -19.86
C LEU A 621 -1.43 -2.75 -18.93
N LEU A 622 -1.12 -1.59 -19.50
CA LEU A 622 -0.67 -0.41 -18.74
C LEU A 622 -1.78 0.62 -18.49
N CYS A 623 -2.88 0.62 -19.24
CA CYS A 623 -3.98 1.57 -19.04
C CYS A 623 -4.70 1.33 -17.71
N ALA A 624 -5.68 2.17 -17.41
CA ALA A 624 -6.51 2.04 -16.22
C ALA A 624 -6.97 0.59 -16.01
N PRO A 625 -6.93 0.08 -14.78
CA PRO A 625 -7.37 -1.29 -14.48
C PRO A 625 -8.90 -1.42 -14.56
N CYS A 626 -9.42 -2.61 -14.30
CA CYS A 626 -10.86 -2.86 -14.25
C CYS A 626 -11.56 -1.97 -13.20
N PHE A 627 -12.86 -1.75 -13.37
CA PHE A 627 -13.67 -0.90 -12.48
C PHE A 627 -13.59 -1.33 -11.00
N ALA A 628 -13.48 -2.62 -10.74
CA ALA A 628 -13.26 -3.14 -9.39
C ALA A 628 -11.97 -2.59 -8.77
N ALA A 629 -10.89 -2.60 -9.52
CA ALA A 629 -9.61 -2.06 -9.06
C ALA A 629 -9.62 -0.52 -9.01
N MET A 630 -10.30 0.16 -9.93
CA MET A 630 -10.53 1.62 -9.86
C MET A 630 -11.32 1.99 -8.60
N GLY A 631 -12.32 1.19 -8.22
CA GLY A 631 -13.05 1.36 -6.96
C GLY A 631 -12.14 1.23 -5.73
N ALA A 632 -11.19 0.28 -5.75
CA ALA A 632 -10.18 0.16 -4.72
C ALA A 632 -9.23 1.38 -4.71
N ILE A 633 -8.75 1.84 -5.87
CA ILE A 633 -7.92 3.05 -6.00
C ILE A 633 -8.65 4.27 -5.40
N LYS A 634 -9.91 4.48 -5.75
CA LYS A 634 -10.71 5.59 -5.22
C LYS A 634 -10.79 5.57 -3.69
N ARG A 635 -10.95 4.38 -3.12
CA ARG A 635 -11.02 4.21 -1.67
C ARG A 635 -9.69 4.43 -0.98
N GLU A 636 -8.59 3.84 -1.50
CA GLU A 636 -7.27 3.93 -0.87
C GLU A 636 -6.61 5.30 -1.06
N MET A 637 -6.92 6.01 -2.15
CA MET A 637 -6.51 7.40 -2.35
C MET A 637 -7.27 8.37 -1.42
N ASN A 638 -8.47 8.01 -0.97
CA ASN A 638 -9.36 8.82 -0.11
C ASN A 638 -9.51 10.29 -0.56
N ASN A 639 -9.30 10.55 -1.85
CA ASN A 639 -9.36 11.88 -2.45
C ASN A 639 -9.70 11.75 -3.94
N THR A 640 -10.80 12.40 -4.35
CA THR A 640 -11.28 12.33 -5.74
C THR A 640 -10.28 12.93 -6.74
N LYS A 641 -9.56 13.99 -6.37
CA LYS A 641 -8.53 14.60 -7.22
C LYS A 641 -7.39 13.61 -7.49
N TRP A 642 -6.88 12.94 -6.45
CA TRP A 642 -5.83 11.95 -6.59
C TRP A 642 -6.27 10.69 -7.35
N PHE A 643 -7.54 10.31 -7.22
CA PHE A 643 -8.12 9.23 -8.02
C PHE A 643 -8.02 9.55 -9.51
N TRP A 644 -8.50 10.72 -9.94
CA TRP A 644 -8.45 11.09 -11.36
C TRP A 644 -7.03 11.32 -11.87
N ILE A 645 -6.13 11.81 -11.04
CA ILE A 645 -4.69 11.91 -11.37
C ILE A 645 -4.11 10.51 -11.60
N ALA A 646 -4.43 9.54 -10.76
CA ALA A 646 -3.94 8.16 -10.91
C ALA A 646 -4.44 7.52 -12.20
N ILE A 647 -5.75 7.61 -12.49
CA ILE A 647 -6.34 7.06 -13.72
C ILE A 647 -5.81 7.77 -14.96
N GLY A 648 -5.75 9.09 -14.94
CA GLY A 648 -5.19 9.88 -16.05
C GLY A 648 -3.72 9.57 -16.30
N TYR A 649 -2.93 9.38 -15.25
CA TYR A 649 -1.53 8.97 -15.36
C TYR A 649 -1.39 7.59 -16.00
N GLN A 650 -2.16 6.60 -15.54
CA GLN A 650 -2.12 5.24 -16.09
C GLN A 650 -2.49 5.21 -17.57
N CYS A 651 -3.61 5.85 -17.95
CA CYS A 651 -4.02 5.93 -19.35
C CYS A 651 -3.01 6.70 -20.22
N GLY A 652 -2.52 7.84 -19.74
CA GLY A 652 -1.53 8.63 -20.47
C GLY A 652 -0.21 7.91 -20.65
N PHE A 653 0.29 7.26 -19.60
CA PHE A 653 1.51 6.47 -19.66
C PHE A 653 1.38 5.27 -20.61
N ALA A 654 0.25 4.55 -20.55
CA ALA A 654 -0.07 3.45 -21.45
C ALA A 654 -0.08 3.91 -22.91
N TYR A 655 -0.72 5.06 -23.18
CA TYR A 655 -0.78 5.64 -24.52
C TYR A 655 0.61 5.99 -25.05
N VAL A 656 1.43 6.64 -24.24
CA VAL A 656 2.82 7.00 -24.62
C VAL A 656 3.65 5.75 -24.90
N CYS A 657 3.61 4.74 -24.03
CA CYS A 657 4.35 3.50 -24.23
C CYS A 657 3.92 2.77 -25.49
N SER A 658 2.61 2.62 -25.70
CA SER A 658 2.03 1.95 -26.87
C SER A 658 2.38 2.68 -28.17
N LEU A 659 2.33 4.03 -28.17
CA LEU A 659 2.71 4.86 -29.31
C LEU A 659 4.20 4.70 -29.65
N ILE A 660 5.08 4.74 -28.65
CA ILE A 660 6.52 4.52 -28.84
C ILE A 660 6.76 3.15 -29.46
N VAL A 661 6.13 2.08 -28.92
CA VAL A 661 6.26 0.72 -29.42
C VAL A 661 5.84 0.63 -30.89
N TYR A 662 4.67 1.17 -31.24
CA TYR A 662 4.17 1.09 -32.61
C TYR A 662 5.00 1.93 -33.58
N GLN A 663 5.20 3.22 -33.28
CA GLN A 663 5.83 4.15 -34.21
C GLN A 663 7.32 3.82 -34.45
N LEU A 664 8.06 3.49 -33.40
CA LEU A 664 9.46 3.09 -33.55
C LEU A 664 9.60 1.68 -34.11
N GLY A 665 8.75 0.74 -33.67
CA GLY A 665 8.72 -0.61 -34.23
C GLY A 665 8.39 -0.62 -35.72
N SER A 666 7.47 0.24 -36.17
CA SER A 666 7.15 0.41 -37.59
C SER A 666 8.37 0.87 -38.40
N LEU A 667 9.14 1.81 -37.87
CA LEU A 667 10.36 2.28 -38.54
C LEU A 667 11.40 1.16 -38.70
N PHE A 668 11.60 0.33 -37.68
CA PHE A 668 12.53 -0.82 -37.72
C PHE A 668 12.06 -1.91 -38.70
N ASN A 669 10.76 -2.02 -38.94
CA ASN A 669 10.19 -2.95 -39.92
C ASN A 669 10.10 -2.36 -41.35
N GLY A 670 10.82 -1.26 -41.63
CA GLY A 670 10.85 -0.67 -42.98
C GLY A 670 9.66 0.25 -43.28
N GLY A 671 8.92 0.69 -42.28
CA GLY A 671 7.83 1.69 -42.44
C GLY A 671 8.38 3.07 -42.82
N SER A 672 7.52 3.89 -43.44
CA SER A 672 7.90 5.27 -43.79
C SER A 672 8.07 6.18 -42.58
N PHE A 673 9.07 7.05 -42.63
CA PHE A 673 9.27 8.09 -41.63
C PHE A 673 8.16 9.14 -41.76
N GLY A 674 7.29 9.23 -40.73
CA GLY A 674 6.12 10.11 -40.77
C GLY A 674 6.02 10.98 -39.51
N PHE A 675 4.97 11.81 -39.46
CA PHE A 675 4.71 12.66 -38.30
C PHE A 675 4.60 11.88 -36.98
N GLY A 676 3.95 10.72 -37.00
CA GLY A 676 3.84 9.84 -35.84
C GLY A 676 5.20 9.36 -35.33
N THR A 677 6.13 9.04 -36.22
CA THR A 677 7.49 8.63 -35.87
C THR A 677 8.26 9.75 -35.15
N ILE A 678 8.12 11.02 -35.62
CA ILE A 678 8.71 12.19 -34.96
C ILE A 678 8.16 12.34 -33.54
N VAL A 679 6.85 12.24 -33.37
CA VAL A 679 6.20 12.28 -32.07
C VAL A 679 6.71 11.16 -31.17
N GLY A 680 6.84 9.94 -31.70
CA GLY A 680 7.40 8.79 -30.97
C GLY A 680 8.79 9.03 -30.46
N PHE A 681 9.69 9.63 -31.27
CA PHE A 681 11.04 10.01 -30.83
C PHE A 681 11.02 11.11 -29.78
N ILE A 682 10.19 12.14 -29.94
CA ILE A 682 10.06 13.23 -28.96
C ILE A 682 9.62 12.68 -27.61
N LEU A 683 8.63 11.78 -27.60
CA LEU A 683 8.13 11.15 -26.36
C LEU A 683 9.19 10.24 -25.73
N LEU A 684 9.93 9.45 -26.53
CA LEU A 684 11.01 8.63 -26.03
C LEU A 684 12.13 9.48 -25.40
N ILE A 685 12.56 10.55 -26.09
CA ILE A 685 13.56 11.49 -25.55
C ILE A 685 13.00 12.17 -24.29
N GLY A 686 11.73 12.54 -24.28
CA GLY A 686 11.06 13.10 -23.12
C GLY A 686 11.06 12.13 -21.92
N LEU A 687 10.77 10.85 -22.13
CA LEU A 687 10.85 9.83 -21.09
C LEU A 687 12.30 9.67 -20.57
N ILE A 688 13.27 9.58 -21.47
CA ILE A 688 14.69 9.49 -21.09
C ILE A 688 15.11 10.74 -20.30
N TYR A 689 14.71 11.94 -20.75
CA TYR A 689 14.97 13.16 -20.00
C TYR A 689 14.37 13.14 -18.60
N LEU A 690 13.12 12.68 -18.45
CA LEU A 690 12.46 12.54 -17.14
C LEU A 690 13.16 11.51 -16.25
N LEU A 691 13.77 10.47 -16.83
CA LEU A 691 14.56 9.49 -16.10
C LEU A 691 15.93 10.01 -15.65
N VAL A 692 16.59 10.86 -16.47
CA VAL A 692 17.96 11.31 -16.21
C VAL A 692 18.02 12.63 -15.45
N ARG A 693 16.99 13.49 -15.55
CA ARG A 693 16.98 14.79 -14.85
C ARG A 693 17.26 14.62 -13.36
N PRO A 694 17.98 15.57 -12.71
CA PRO A 694 18.20 15.54 -11.26
C PRO A 694 16.86 15.63 -10.51
N SER A 695 16.83 15.07 -9.30
CA SER A 695 15.67 15.22 -8.39
C SER A 695 15.51 16.69 -8.02
N LYS A 696 14.28 17.20 -8.01
CA LYS A 696 13.98 18.51 -7.45
C LYS A 696 13.85 18.37 -5.94
N GLU A 697 14.31 19.37 -5.19
CA GLU A 697 14.05 19.46 -3.75
C GLU A 697 12.54 19.39 -3.47
N SER A 698 12.17 18.73 -2.38
CA SER A 698 10.78 18.58 -1.99
C SER A 698 10.20 19.95 -1.63
N GLU A 699 9.19 20.41 -2.37
CA GLU A 699 8.22 21.33 -1.76
C GLU A 699 7.42 20.49 -0.78
N THR A 700 7.68 20.66 0.51
CA THR A 700 6.81 20.20 1.58
C THR A 700 5.41 20.72 1.26
N ALA A 701 4.48 19.82 0.98
CA ALA A 701 3.08 20.19 0.84
C ALA A 701 2.68 20.82 2.19
N GLU A 702 2.46 22.13 2.19
CA GLU A 702 1.80 22.83 3.27
C GLU A 702 0.41 22.17 3.45
N VAL A 703 0.33 21.27 4.41
CA VAL A 703 -0.96 20.91 4.97
C VAL A 703 -1.29 22.08 5.88
N GLU A 704 -2.02 23.05 5.36
CA GLU A 704 -2.70 24.06 6.17
C GLU A 704 -3.63 23.32 7.14
N PHE A 705 -3.14 23.09 8.34
CA PHE A 705 -3.98 22.82 9.47
C PHE A 705 -4.63 24.15 9.86
N ALA A 706 -5.85 24.37 9.41
CA ALA A 706 -6.70 25.40 9.98
C ALA A 706 -6.96 25.05 11.45
N VAL A 707 -6.15 25.58 12.34
CA VAL A 707 -6.46 25.69 13.76
C VAL A 707 -7.57 26.72 13.86
N LYS A 708 -8.80 26.26 14.06
CA LYS A 708 -9.90 27.06 14.65
C LYS A 708 -10.18 26.55 16.03
#